data_f9f3d9069a698dd3eb56f2f1a5ac3648
#
_entry.id   f9f3d9069a698dd3eb56f2f1a5ac3648
#
_cell.length_a   1.000
_cell.length_b   1.000
_cell.length_c   1.000
_cell.angle_alpha   90.00
_cell.angle_beta   90.00
_cell.angle_gamma   90.00
#
_symmetry.space_group_name_H-M   'P 1'
#
loop_
_entity.id
_entity.type
_entity.pdbx_description
1 polymer ?
#
loop_
_entity_poly.entity_id
_entity_poly.type
_entity_poly.pdbx_seq_one_letter_code
_entity_poly.pdbx_strand_id
1 'polypeptide(L)'
;MIPTNYDPRTSEEKWYQYWLEHRFFHSTVDKKRTPYCIVIPPPNVTGVLHMGHMLNNTIQDVLVRRARLLGKNACWVPGTDHASIATEAKVVAKLKSEGIEKRDLSRDEFLKHAWAWTEKHGGIILEQLKRLGASCDWDRTCFTMDEIRSASVIKVFIDLYNKGLIYKGVRMVNWDPSAKTAVSDEEVVYKEEHSKLYYLRYRIDGTEDEYITIATTRPETILGDSAVCVNPNDERFRHLAGKKCIVPLVNRVIPIIQDEYVDMEFGTGALKITPAHDINDYEIGYKHHLETIDIFNDDGTLNENAQLFVGKDRFVVRQEIIPELEKAGNLVKIEDYNNKVGYSERTNVVIEPKLSMQWFLKMKELAKPALDAVMNDDILLTPAKYKNTYRYWMENVKDWCISRQLWWGHQIPVYYLPDSNDYVVAENITEAVRLVKEKFGKDIPAEQLRQDEDCLDTWFSSWLWPISVFNGILEPDNEDINYYYPTNDLVSGPDILFFWMARMIMAGYEYRHEKPFSNLYLTGIVRDKLHRKMSKSLGNSPDPIDLINQYGADGVRVGMLLCAPAGGDLLFDESLPEQGRNFTTKIWNAFRLVSNWKVTDLEQPLHSKLALEWFEQYLNKCKETLNTQFEQYRISEALMTVYTGFRDEFSSWLLEIIKPGFEQPIDQTTYNKTIYLFEEMLQLLHPFMPFITEEIWQNLRERKDGESIMVSVMPSPGKYDDNFLNTFENMKEVIARIRTIRKQNNIAFKDVISLRVKSNDRYPLQFESIICKMGNIQNVEMVSDTVKGAWSFICDTVEYFIPAVGEVNTEEVRAKLQADLAYAQGFLASVMKKLSNEKFVSGAPAQVVENERKKQADAEAKIKAIEQQLAELK
;
A
#
# COMPACT_ATOMS: atom_id res chain seq x y z
N MET A 1 10.81 -39.83 9.83
CA MET A 1 9.82 -40.02 8.75
C MET A 1 9.14 -38.65 8.49
N ILE A 2 9.16 -38.17 7.24
CA ILE A 2 8.58 -36.86 6.88
C ILE A 2 7.05 -36.92 6.98
N PRO A 3 6.39 -35.99 7.69
CA PRO A 3 4.92 -35.96 7.83
C PRO A 3 4.21 -35.91 6.46
N THR A 4 3.01 -36.51 6.41
CA THR A 4 2.21 -36.51 5.17
C THR A 4 1.78 -35.08 4.78
N ASN A 5 1.43 -34.29 5.77
CA ASN A 5 1.00 -32.90 5.57
C ASN A 5 1.98 -31.95 6.26
N TYR A 6 2.16 -30.79 5.67
CA TYR A 6 2.84 -29.66 6.31
C TYR A 6 1.94 -29.06 7.39
N ASP A 7 2.50 -28.80 8.57
CA ASP A 7 1.84 -28.08 9.65
C ASP A 7 2.44 -26.68 9.80
N PRO A 8 1.74 -25.64 9.31
CA PRO A 8 2.25 -24.28 9.41
C PRO A 8 2.48 -23.82 10.83
N ARG A 9 1.59 -24.17 11.77
CA ARG A 9 1.62 -23.65 13.15
C ARG A 9 2.92 -24.02 13.86
N THR A 10 3.27 -25.29 13.80
CA THR A 10 4.51 -25.80 14.43
C THR A 10 5.75 -25.23 13.72
N SER A 11 5.75 -25.17 12.40
CA SER A 11 6.89 -24.66 11.63
C SER A 11 7.10 -23.15 11.82
N GLU A 12 6.03 -22.36 11.85
CA GLU A 12 6.10 -20.91 12.03
C GLU A 12 6.69 -20.53 13.38
N GLU A 13 6.21 -21.15 14.47
CA GLU A 13 6.72 -20.91 15.81
C GLU A 13 8.19 -21.33 15.93
N LYS A 14 8.52 -22.55 15.49
CA LYS A 14 9.87 -23.11 15.52
C LYS A 14 10.88 -22.22 14.79
N TRP A 15 10.60 -21.86 13.53
CA TRP A 15 11.59 -21.15 12.72
C TRP A 15 11.69 -19.67 13.08
N TYR A 16 10.57 -19.04 13.47
CA TYR A 16 10.65 -17.67 13.93
C TYR A 16 11.50 -17.55 15.20
N GLN A 17 11.34 -18.48 16.15
CA GLN A 17 12.17 -18.53 17.36
C GLN A 17 13.64 -18.81 17.03
N TYR A 18 13.92 -19.72 16.10
CA TYR A 18 15.27 -20.01 15.63
C TYR A 18 15.95 -18.77 15.03
N TRP A 19 15.25 -18.02 14.21
CA TRP A 19 15.79 -16.79 13.63
C TRP A 19 16.08 -15.71 14.68
N LEU A 20 15.23 -15.59 15.70
CA LEU A 20 15.45 -14.67 16.83
C LEU A 20 16.66 -15.06 17.67
N GLU A 21 16.79 -16.33 18.05
CA GLU A 21 17.90 -16.84 18.86
C GLU A 21 19.25 -16.63 18.19
N HIS A 22 19.32 -16.81 16.87
CA HIS A 22 20.52 -16.57 16.07
C HIS A 22 20.70 -15.12 15.63
N ARG A 23 19.77 -14.23 15.98
CA ARG A 23 19.79 -12.78 15.64
C ARG A 23 19.94 -12.51 14.14
N PHE A 24 19.36 -13.33 13.25
CA PHE A 24 19.50 -13.17 11.81
C PHE A 24 18.85 -11.89 11.25
N PHE A 25 17.96 -11.25 12.02
CA PHE A 25 17.34 -9.98 11.66
C PHE A 25 18.20 -8.79 12.02
N HIS A 26 19.15 -8.96 12.96
CA HIS A 26 19.97 -7.87 13.48
C HIS A 26 21.03 -7.42 12.48
N SER A 27 21.13 -6.11 12.29
CA SER A 27 22.12 -5.47 11.43
C SER A 27 22.99 -4.50 12.22
N THR A 28 24.29 -4.60 12.01
CA THR A 28 25.29 -3.66 12.51
C THR A 28 26.06 -3.07 11.33
N VAL A 29 26.71 -1.93 11.53
CA VAL A 29 27.53 -1.29 10.50
C VAL A 29 28.62 -2.25 10.00
N ASP A 30 28.58 -2.58 8.73
CA ASP A 30 29.59 -3.39 8.05
C ASP A 30 30.00 -2.73 6.72
N LYS A 31 31.13 -2.02 6.74
CA LYS A 31 31.64 -1.26 5.59
C LYS A 31 32.05 -2.13 4.39
N LYS A 32 32.10 -3.47 4.55
CA LYS A 32 32.38 -4.41 3.46
C LYS A 32 31.13 -4.81 2.68
N ARG A 33 29.96 -4.56 3.22
CA ARG A 33 28.68 -4.92 2.63
C ARG A 33 27.90 -3.66 2.26
N THR A 34 27.20 -3.70 1.14
CA THR A 34 26.26 -2.64 0.76
C THR A 34 25.07 -2.65 1.71
N PRO A 35 24.72 -1.54 2.36
CA PRO A 35 23.51 -1.47 3.19
C PRO A 35 22.25 -1.58 2.34
N TYR A 36 21.23 -2.16 2.91
CA TYR A 36 19.86 -2.07 2.42
C TYR A 36 18.94 -1.80 3.61
N CYS A 37 18.35 -0.62 3.63
CA CYS A 37 17.57 -0.18 4.78
C CYS A 37 16.14 0.18 4.40
N ILE A 38 15.19 -0.28 5.20
CA ILE A 38 13.79 0.16 5.22
C ILE A 38 13.43 0.57 6.66
N VAL A 39 12.70 1.67 6.80
CA VAL A 39 12.02 2.01 8.05
C VAL A 39 10.55 1.71 7.91
N ILE A 40 9.97 1.03 8.90
CA ILE A 40 8.54 0.69 8.87
C ILE A 40 7.69 1.97 8.94
N PRO A 41 6.58 2.09 8.20
CA PRO A 41 5.53 3.03 8.58
C PRO A 41 5.01 2.65 9.96
N PRO A 42 5.29 3.44 11.02
CA PRO A 42 5.03 2.99 12.38
C PRO A 42 3.52 2.91 12.64
N PRO A 43 2.94 1.73 12.90
CA PRO A 43 1.52 1.60 13.16
C PRO A 43 1.08 2.36 14.40
N ASN A 44 -0.09 2.98 14.33
CA ASN A 44 -0.71 3.68 15.45
C ASN A 44 -1.10 2.71 16.57
N VAL A 45 -0.77 3.06 17.83
CA VAL A 45 -1.12 2.24 19.01
C VAL A 45 -2.62 2.33 19.39
N THR A 46 -3.49 2.42 18.40
CA THR A 46 -4.95 2.56 18.55
C THR A 46 -5.71 1.23 18.58
N GLY A 47 -5.03 0.12 18.34
CA GLY A 47 -5.63 -1.22 18.30
C GLY A 47 -4.72 -2.25 17.64
N VAL A 48 -5.32 -3.25 16.98
CA VAL A 48 -4.63 -4.34 16.27
C VAL A 48 -4.44 -4.01 14.79
N LEU A 49 -3.55 -4.68 14.10
CA LEU A 49 -3.34 -4.51 12.65
C LEU A 49 -4.60 -4.89 11.84
N HIS A 50 -4.70 -4.38 10.63
CA HIS A 50 -5.73 -4.71 9.63
C HIS A 50 -5.09 -5.18 8.31
N MET A 51 -5.90 -5.64 7.34
CA MET A 51 -5.39 -6.22 6.09
C MET A 51 -4.48 -5.29 5.28
N GLY A 52 -4.67 -3.97 5.36
CA GLY A 52 -3.76 -3.01 4.72
C GLY A 52 -2.35 -3.05 5.32
N HIS A 53 -2.21 -3.21 6.62
CA HIS A 53 -0.91 -3.41 7.28
C HIS A 53 -0.28 -4.74 6.86
N MET A 54 -1.10 -5.81 6.72
CA MET A 54 -0.61 -7.12 6.28
C MET A 54 0.02 -7.04 4.87
N LEU A 55 -0.66 -6.36 3.92
CA LEU A 55 -0.13 -6.13 2.58
C LEU A 55 1.17 -5.32 2.62
N ASN A 56 1.15 -4.18 3.30
CA ASN A 56 2.28 -3.26 3.36
C ASN A 56 3.53 -3.93 3.95
N ASN A 57 3.39 -4.60 5.10
CA ASN A 57 4.52 -5.26 5.76
C ASN A 57 5.00 -6.52 5.03
N THR A 58 4.12 -7.23 4.32
CA THR A 58 4.53 -8.35 3.46
C THR A 58 5.42 -7.87 2.32
N ILE A 59 5.09 -6.75 1.67
CA ILE A 59 5.91 -6.17 0.60
C ILE A 59 7.28 -5.76 1.14
N GLN A 60 7.33 -5.08 2.29
CA GLN A 60 8.60 -4.70 2.92
C GLN A 60 9.46 -5.92 3.25
N ASP A 61 8.87 -6.95 3.85
CA ASP A 61 9.60 -8.18 4.20
C ASP A 61 10.14 -8.92 2.97
N VAL A 62 9.38 -8.96 1.87
CA VAL A 62 9.86 -9.52 0.59
C VAL A 62 11.11 -8.80 0.10
N LEU A 63 11.10 -7.47 0.11
CA LEU A 63 12.25 -6.66 -0.31
C LEU A 63 13.47 -6.87 0.60
N VAL A 64 13.26 -6.89 1.90
CA VAL A 64 14.32 -7.08 2.91
C VAL A 64 14.93 -8.48 2.84
N ARG A 65 14.11 -9.54 2.74
CA ARG A 65 14.59 -10.92 2.61
C ARG A 65 15.36 -11.13 1.32
N ARG A 66 14.86 -10.56 0.20
CA ARG A 66 15.59 -10.58 -1.06
C ARG A 66 16.95 -9.88 -0.94
N ALA A 67 17.01 -8.72 -0.29
CA ALA A 67 18.28 -8.01 -0.09
C ALA A 67 19.30 -8.85 0.68
N ARG A 68 18.87 -9.59 1.72
CA ARG A 68 19.73 -10.53 2.46
C ARG A 68 20.25 -11.64 1.56
N LEU A 69 19.37 -12.26 0.75
CA LEU A 69 19.76 -13.32 -0.20
C LEU A 69 20.72 -12.82 -1.29
N LEU A 70 20.70 -11.52 -1.62
CA LEU A 70 21.67 -10.88 -2.50
C LEU A 70 22.97 -10.46 -1.79
N GLY A 71 23.16 -10.86 -0.54
CA GLY A 71 24.38 -10.57 0.25
C GLY A 71 24.48 -9.15 0.81
N LYS A 72 23.43 -8.32 0.66
CA LYS A 72 23.40 -6.97 1.25
C LYS A 72 23.27 -7.03 2.78
N ASN A 73 23.72 -5.98 3.46
CA ASN A 73 23.50 -5.81 4.88
C ASN A 73 22.13 -5.18 5.11
N ALA A 74 21.12 -6.01 5.29
CA ALA A 74 19.74 -5.56 5.38
C ALA A 74 19.34 -5.17 6.80
N CYS A 75 18.78 -3.95 6.96
CA CYS A 75 18.26 -3.41 8.19
C CYS A 75 16.81 -2.97 7.99
N TRP A 76 15.88 -3.60 8.68
CA TRP A 76 14.47 -3.18 8.69
C TRP A 76 14.08 -2.72 10.09
N VAL A 77 13.98 -1.40 10.27
CA VAL A 77 13.74 -0.80 11.59
C VAL A 77 12.24 -0.83 11.91
N PRO A 78 11.79 -1.55 12.94
CA PRO A 78 10.42 -1.56 13.40
C PRO A 78 10.11 -0.41 14.36
N GLY A 79 8.84 -0.13 14.56
CA GLY A 79 8.39 0.80 15.58
C GLY A 79 6.88 1.03 15.56
N THR A 80 6.42 1.90 16.45
CA THR A 80 5.02 2.27 16.62
C THR A 80 4.86 3.78 16.79
N ASP A 81 3.69 4.32 16.41
CA ASP A 81 3.36 5.73 16.55
C ASP A 81 2.36 5.95 17.71
N HIS A 82 2.60 6.98 18.51
CA HIS A 82 1.74 7.36 19.63
C HIS A 82 0.38 7.90 19.18
N ALA A 83 0.26 8.38 17.94
CA ALA A 83 -1.00 8.74 17.25
C ALA A 83 -1.88 9.72 18.02
N SER A 84 -1.29 10.69 18.69
CA SER A 84 -1.91 11.80 19.48
C SER A 84 -3.43 11.72 19.65
N ILE A 85 -4.18 12.40 18.80
CA ILE A 85 -5.65 12.52 18.85
C ILE A 85 -6.37 11.16 18.80
N ALA A 86 -5.90 10.24 17.96
CA ALA A 86 -6.56 8.94 17.79
C ALA A 86 -6.42 8.05 19.02
N THR A 87 -5.25 8.05 19.67
CA THR A 87 -5.00 7.31 20.92
C THR A 87 -5.72 7.97 22.09
N GLU A 88 -5.65 9.29 22.21
CA GLU A 88 -6.37 10.01 23.27
C GLU A 88 -7.88 9.72 23.22
N ALA A 89 -8.50 9.75 22.03
CA ALA A 89 -9.91 9.42 21.87
C ALA A 89 -10.25 7.99 22.33
N LYS A 90 -9.36 7.01 22.09
CA LYS A 90 -9.54 5.63 22.56
C LYS A 90 -9.42 5.52 24.07
N VAL A 91 -8.45 6.22 24.68
CA VAL A 91 -8.27 6.25 26.14
C VAL A 91 -9.47 6.91 26.82
N VAL A 92 -9.95 8.04 26.28
CA VAL A 92 -11.15 8.73 26.79
C VAL A 92 -12.37 7.82 26.70
N ALA A 93 -12.59 7.15 25.57
CA ALA A 93 -13.71 6.22 25.40
C ALA A 93 -13.66 5.05 26.42
N LYS A 94 -12.46 4.50 26.64
CA LYS A 94 -12.24 3.46 27.66
C LYS A 94 -12.57 3.97 29.06
N LEU A 95 -12.02 5.11 29.47
CA LEU A 95 -12.26 5.73 30.77
C LEU A 95 -13.76 5.98 30.99
N LYS A 96 -14.44 6.52 29.98
CA LYS A 96 -15.89 6.73 30.04
C LYS A 96 -16.67 5.45 30.23
N SER A 97 -16.26 4.34 29.61
CA SER A 97 -16.87 3.03 29.85
C SER A 97 -16.66 2.49 31.27
N GLU A 98 -15.63 2.98 31.95
CA GLU A 98 -15.30 2.70 33.34
C GLU A 98 -15.93 3.72 34.33
N GLY A 99 -16.71 4.70 33.82
CA GLY A 99 -17.37 5.73 34.62
C GLY A 99 -16.49 6.90 35.02
N ILE A 100 -15.34 7.07 34.36
CA ILE A 100 -14.36 8.13 34.61
C ILE A 100 -14.42 9.17 33.48
N GLU A 101 -14.64 10.45 33.81
CA GLU A 101 -14.60 11.52 32.85
C GLU A 101 -13.21 12.17 32.82
N LYS A 102 -12.66 12.49 31.62
CA LYS A 102 -11.33 13.11 31.50
C LYS A 102 -11.21 14.41 32.33
N ARG A 103 -12.28 15.20 32.39
CA ARG A 103 -12.31 16.49 33.16
C ARG A 103 -12.11 16.35 34.67
N ASP A 104 -12.31 15.12 35.20
CA ASP A 104 -12.17 14.84 36.64
C ASP A 104 -10.75 14.36 36.99
N LEU A 105 -9.86 14.25 35.96
CA LEU A 105 -8.47 13.86 36.09
C LEU A 105 -7.51 15.04 35.89
N SER A 106 -6.38 15.00 36.57
CA SER A 106 -5.21 15.81 36.21
C SER A 106 -4.56 15.26 34.94
N ARG A 107 -3.71 16.09 34.30
CA ARG A 107 -2.91 15.66 33.14
C ARG A 107 -2.08 14.41 33.46
N ASP A 108 -1.38 14.41 34.60
CA ASP A 108 -0.51 13.30 35.01
C ASP A 108 -1.28 11.99 35.24
N GLU A 109 -2.49 12.08 35.83
CA GLU A 109 -3.36 10.93 35.99
C GLU A 109 -3.83 10.37 34.67
N PHE A 110 -4.26 11.24 33.76
CA PHE A 110 -4.66 10.84 32.40
C PHE A 110 -3.50 10.18 31.64
N LEU A 111 -2.29 10.74 31.71
CA LEU A 111 -1.11 10.20 31.04
C LEU A 111 -0.75 8.79 31.53
N LYS A 112 -0.97 8.46 32.83
CA LYS A 112 -0.79 7.09 33.31
C LYS A 112 -1.70 6.09 32.56
N HIS A 113 -2.97 6.48 32.34
CA HIS A 113 -3.89 5.65 31.57
C HIS A 113 -3.50 5.54 30.09
N ALA A 114 -2.99 6.60 29.49
CA ALA A 114 -2.53 6.62 28.10
C ALA A 114 -1.26 5.76 27.91
N TRP A 115 -0.32 5.81 28.82
CA TRP A 115 0.87 4.93 28.81
C TRP A 115 0.50 3.47 28.98
N ALA A 116 -0.37 3.11 29.91
CA ALA A 116 -0.85 1.73 30.11
C ALA A 116 -1.58 1.21 28.84
N TRP A 117 -2.34 2.06 28.15
CA TRP A 117 -2.95 1.74 26.87
C TRP A 117 -1.89 1.43 25.82
N THR A 118 -0.88 2.27 25.70
CA THR A 118 0.19 2.19 24.70
C THR A 118 1.05 0.96 24.88
N GLU A 119 1.44 0.64 26.12
CA GLU A 119 2.20 -0.59 26.43
C GLU A 119 1.43 -1.84 25.99
N LYS A 120 0.13 -1.90 26.29
CA LYS A 120 -0.71 -3.04 25.92
C LYS A 120 -0.83 -3.18 24.40
N HIS A 121 -1.22 -2.13 23.70
CA HIS A 121 -1.53 -2.20 22.27
C HIS A 121 -0.29 -2.19 21.37
N GLY A 122 0.79 -1.51 21.76
CA GLY A 122 2.07 -1.57 21.08
C GLY A 122 2.64 -2.99 21.05
N GLY A 123 2.60 -3.70 22.19
CA GLY A 123 3.03 -5.11 22.26
C GLY A 123 2.23 -6.02 21.34
N ILE A 124 0.89 -5.87 21.29
CA ILE A 124 0.01 -6.67 20.41
C ILE A 124 0.39 -6.47 18.93
N ILE A 125 0.63 -5.22 18.51
CA ILE A 125 1.00 -4.89 17.12
C ILE A 125 2.30 -5.58 16.72
N LEU A 126 3.33 -5.52 17.57
CA LEU A 126 4.62 -6.13 17.29
C LEU A 126 4.53 -7.66 17.22
N GLU A 127 3.74 -8.28 18.10
CA GLU A 127 3.49 -9.72 18.03
C GLU A 127 2.71 -10.14 16.79
N GLN A 128 1.76 -9.33 16.32
CA GLN A 128 1.07 -9.59 15.04
C GLN A 128 2.02 -9.54 13.84
N LEU A 129 3.00 -8.61 13.85
CA LEU A 129 4.05 -8.56 12.82
C LEU A 129 4.94 -9.80 12.86
N LYS A 130 5.33 -10.27 14.04
CA LYS A 130 6.10 -11.52 14.20
C LYS A 130 5.32 -12.72 13.66
N ARG A 131 4.02 -12.80 13.95
CA ARG A 131 3.15 -13.86 13.43
C ARG A 131 3.03 -13.84 11.90
N LEU A 132 3.10 -12.69 11.25
CA LEU A 132 3.18 -12.55 9.79
C LEU A 132 4.52 -13.04 9.23
N GLY A 133 5.54 -13.21 10.05
CA GLY A 133 6.90 -13.56 9.66
C GLY A 133 7.76 -12.36 9.32
N ALA A 134 7.41 -11.15 9.77
CA ALA A 134 8.20 -9.95 9.53
C ALA A 134 9.61 -10.07 10.10
N SER A 135 10.61 -9.86 9.25
CA SER A 135 12.04 -10.00 9.62
C SER A 135 12.67 -8.68 10.02
N CYS A 136 11.96 -7.94 10.90
CA CYS A 136 12.45 -6.68 11.47
C CYS A 136 13.63 -6.89 12.41
N ASP A 137 14.53 -5.90 12.47
CA ASP A 137 15.55 -5.81 13.49
C ASP A 137 14.92 -5.35 14.82
N TRP A 138 14.41 -6.31 15.60
CA TRP A 138 13.68 -6.03 16.84
C TRP A 138 14.51 -5.34 17.92
N ASP A 139 15.84 -5.45 17.86
CA ASP A 139 16.75 -4.73 18.77
C ASP A 139 16.73 -3.22 18.52
N ARG A 140 16.26 -2.79 17.33
CA ARG A 140 16.12 -1.39 16.91
C ARG A 140 14.69 -0.87 17.04
N THR A 141 13.81 -1.57 17.76
CA THR A 141 12.43 -1.14 17.93
C THR A 141 12.35 0.25 18.54
N CYS A 142 11.65 1.15 17.88
CA CYS A 142 11.47 2.55 18.30
C CYS A 142 10.00 2.88 18.55
N PHE A 143 9.75 3.84 19.42
CA PHE A 143 8.43 4.44 19.64
C PHE A 143 8.54 5.96 19.48
N THR A 144 7.62 6.57 18.75
CA THR A 144 7.68 8.02 18.44
C THR A 144 7.72 8.92 19.67
N MET A 145 7.30 8.44 20.85
CA MET A 145 7.39 9.15 22.14
C MET A 145 8.40 8.56 23.12
N ASP A 146 9.33 7.70 22.69
CA ASP A 146 10.43 7.32 23.57
C ASP A 146 11.39 8.51 23.83
N GLU A 147 12.29 8.34 24.76
CA GLU A 147 13.17 9.41 25.25
C GLU A 147 13.99 10.08 24.12
N ILE A 148 14.63 9.29 23.25
CA ILE A 148 15.49 9.81 22.18
C ILE A 148 14.65 10.51 21.10
N ARG A 149 13.52 9.93 20.69
CA ARG A 149 12.62 10.53 19.69
C ARG A 149 11.95 11.79 20.24
N SER A 150 11.56 11.80 21.52
CA SER A 150 11.02 12.99 22.18
C SER A 150 12.06 14.13 22.26
N ALA A 151 13.29 13.83 22.65
CA ALA A 151 14.38 14.83 22.66
C ALA A 151 14.65 15.38 21.25
N SER A 152 14.61 14.52 20.23
CA SER A 152 14.78 14.94 18.83
C SER A 152 13.66 15.90 18.37
N VAL A 153 12.42 15.63 18.75
CA VAL A 153 11.26 16.50 18.44
C VAL A 153 11.40 17.86 19.09
N ILE A 154 11.75 17.90 20.36
CA ILE A 154 11.96 19.15 21.11
C ILE A 154 13.09 19.98 20.49
N LYS A 155 14.22 19.35 20.18
CA LYS A 155 15.36 20.02 19.53
C LYS A 155 14.96 20.62 18.18
N VAL A 156 14.20 19.86 17.35
CA VAL A 156 13.71 20.33 16.05
C VAL A 156 12.75 21.51 16.20
N PHE A 157 11.84 21.47 17.17
CA PHE A 157 10.94 22.60 17.42
C PHE A 157 11.72 23.88 17.77
N ILE A 158 12.69 23.78 18.66
CA ILE A 158 13.53 24.92 19.08
C ILE A 158 14.34 25.48 17.91
N ASP A 159 14.93 24.60 17.09
CA ASP A 159 15.71 24.98 15.91
C ASP A 159 14.86 25.73 14.89
N LEU A 160 13.70 25.17 14.51
CA LEU A 160 12.78 25.79 13.55
C LEU A 160 12.18 27.11 14.09
N TYR A 161 11.94 27.19 15.39
CA TYR A 161 11.53 28.45 16.04
C TYR A 161 12.63 29.51 15.93
N ASN A 162 13.86 29.15 16.24
CA ASN A 162 14.99 30.09 16.16
C ASN A 162 15.28 30.54 14.73
N LYS A 163 14.99 29.70 13.73
CA LYS A 163 15.03 30.04 12.29
C LYS A 163 13.85 30.92 11.85
N GLY A 164 12.87 31.17 12.73
CA GLY A 164 11.68 31.96 12.42
C GLY A 164 10.66 31.22 11.53
N LEU A 165 10.81 29.90 11.41
CA LEU A 165 9.88 29.04 10.65
C LEU A 165 8.67 28.62 11.51
N ILE A 166 8.84 28.44 12.82
CA ILE A 166 7.72 28.25 13.74
C ILE A 166 7.30 29.59 14.34
N TYR A 167 6.00 29.84 14.35
CA TYR A 167 5.41 31.08 14.92
C TYR A 167 4.06 30.77 15.55
N LYS A 168 3.65 31.64 16.52
CA LYS A 168 2.33 31.63 17.14
C LYS A 168 1.45 32.70 16.51
N GLY A 169 0.22 32.38 16.15
CA GLY A 169 -0.67 33.37 15.54
C GLY A 169 -2.14 32.92 15.54
N VAL A 170 -3.03 33.91 15.39
CA VAL A 170 -4.46 33.67 15.21
C VAL A 170 -4.73 33.43 13.76
N ARG A 171 -5.30 32.26 13.45
CA ARG A 171 -5.75 31.90 12.10
C ARG A 171 -7.05 31.11 12.15
N MET A 172 -7.77 31.09 11.03
CA MET A 172 -8.87 30.17 10.83
C MET A 172 -8.31 28.75 10.73
N VAL A 173 -8.77 27.85 11.61
CA VAL A 173 -8.41 26.43 11.64
C VAL A 173 -9.65 25.57 11.53
N ASN A 174 -9.46 24.32 11.11
CA ASN A 174 -10.48 23.29 11.22
C ASN A 174 -10.53 22.81 12.67
N TRP A 175 -11.67 22.93 13.31
CA TRP A 175 -11.87 22.56 14.71
C TRP A 175 -12.74 21.32 14.82
N ASP A 176 -12.30 20.34 15.59
CA ASP A 176 -13.09 19.17 15.97
C ASP A 176 -13.79 19.43 17.31
N PRO A 177 -15.11 19.66 17.33
CA PRO A 177 -15.81 20.00 18.57
C PRO A 177 -15.96 18.81 19.53
N SER A 178 -15.84 17.58 19.05
CA SER A 178 -15.89 16.39 19.90
C SER A 178 -14.56 16.16 20.64
N ALA A 179 -13.45 16.29 19.92
CA ALA A 179 -12.12 16.19 20.50
C ALA A 179 -11.65 17.51 21.13
N LYS A 180 -12.33 18.63 20.85
CA LYS A 180 -12.00 19.99 21.30
C LYS A 180 -10.56 20.38 20.95
N THR A 181 -10.18 20.13 19.70
CA THR A 181 -8.85 20.42 19.19
C THR A 181 -8.85 20.82 17.73
N ALA A 182 -7.82 21.56 17.30
CA ALA A 182 -7.55 21.82 15.90
C ALA A 182 -7.15 20.52 15.19
N VAL A 183 -7.54 20.39 13.91
CA VAL A 183 -7.13 19.33 12.99
C VAL A 183 -6.55 19.96 11.73
N SER A 184 -5.66 19.23 11.04
CA SER A 184 -5.06 19.69 9.79
C SER A 184 -6.09 19.65 8.65
N ASP A 185 -5.86 20.44 7.60
CA ASP A 185 -6.72 20.45 6.40
C ASP A 185 -6.84 19.06 5.79
N GLU A 186 -5.76 18.28 5.82
CA GLU A 186 -5.68 16.92 5.31
C GLU A 186 -6.50 15.91 6.15
N GLU A 187 -6.76 16.18 7.42
CA GLU A 187 -7.57 15.34 8.32
C GLU A 187 -9.09 15.56 8.16
N VAL A 188 -9.48 16.43 7.21
CA VAL A 188 -10.87 16.72 6.89
C VAL A 188 -11.34 15.87 5.71
N VAL A 189 -12.31 15.01 5.96
CA VAL A 189 -12.93 14.16 4.93
C VAL A 189 -14.25 14.79 4.50
N TYR A 190 -14.35 15.15 3.23
CA TYR A 190 -15.57 15.72 2.66
C TYR A 190 -16.56 14.63 2.25
N LYS A 191 -17.78 14.71 2.75
CA LYS A 191 -18.88 13.83 2.38
C LYS A 191 -20.01 14.62 1.72
N GLU A 192 -20.67 13.97 0.77
CA GLU A 192 -21.93 14.53 0.21
C GLU A 192 -23.07 14.33 1.20
N GLU A 193 -23.75 15.41 1.54
CA GLU A 193 -24.88 15.43 2.47
C GLU A 193 -26.12 16.02 1.81
N HIS A 194 -27.26 15.39 2.08
CA HIS A 194 -28.55 15.92 1.75
C HIS A 194 -28.97 16.92 2.80
N SER A 195 -28.84 18.19 2.51
CA SER A 195 -29.16 19.30 3.42
C SER A 195 -30.27 20.18 2.85
N LYS A 196 -30.50 21.31 3.49
CA LYS A 196 -31.48 22.31 3.08
C LYS A 196 -30.76 23.62 2.80
N LEU A 197 -31.24 24.36 1.81
CA LEU A 197 -30.85 25.73 1.55
C LEU A 197 -31.98 26.63 2.01
N TYR A 198 -31.66 27.49 2.95
CA TYR A 198 -32.63 28.41 3.59
C TYR A 198 -32.48 29.79 3.00
N TYR A 199 -33.59 30.35 2.48
CA TYR A 199 -33.65 31.72 1.94
C TYR A 199 -34.20 32.63 3.00
N LEU A 200 -33.35 33.55 3.49
CA LEU A 200 -33.63 34.45 4.58
C LEU A 200 -33.58 35.91 4.12
N ARG A 201 -34.54 36.74 4.52
CA ARG A 201 -34.58 38.15 4.19
C ARG A 201 -34.17 39.03 5.36
N TYR A 202 -33.27 39.96 5.09
CA TYR A 202 -32.78 40.95 6.01
C TYR A 202 -33.36 42.28 5.63
N ARG A 203 -33.99 42.94 6.58
CA ARG A 203 -34.60 44.26 6.34
C ARG A 203 -33.52 45.31 6.20
N ILE A 204 -33.69 46.23 5.22
CA ILE A 204 -32.79 47.34 5.02
C ILE A 204 -33.03 48.36 6.17
N ASP A 205 -31.94 48.80 6.78
CA ASP A 205 -31.98 49.73 7.90
C ASP A 205 -32.59 51.07 7.48
N GLY A 206 -33.49 51.61 8.29
CA GLY A 206 -34.22 52.85 7.98
C GLY A 206 -35.38 52.71 7.02
N THR A 207 -35.78 51.48 6.62
CA THR A 207 -36.94 51.17 5.78
C THR A 207 -37.91 50.23 6.48
N GLU A 208 -39.20 50.23 6.07
CA GLU A 208 -40.19 49.32 6.63
C GLU A 208 -40.36 48.06 5.77
N ASP A 209 -40.27 48.15 4.43
CA ASP A 209 -40.61 47.10 3.49
C ASP A 209 -39.51 46.73 2.49
N GLU A 210 -38.31 47.30 2.61
CA GLU A 210 -37.17 46.91 1.74
C GLU A 210 -36.34 45.83 2.39
N TYR A 211 -36.00 44.78 1.65
CA TYR A 211 -35.27 43.59 2.11
C TYR A 211 -34.17 43.18 1.14
N ILE A 212 -33.09 42.64 1.66
CA ILE A 212 -32.14 41.83 0.89
C ILE A 212 -32.27 40.36 1.31
N THR A 213 -32.34 39.47 0.38
CA THR A 213 -32.52 38.03 0.63
C THR A 213 -31.20 37.31 0.40
N ILE A 214 -30.76 36.52 1.36
CA ILE A 214 -29.58 35.64 1.28
C ILE A 214 -30.02 34.17 1.26
N ALA A 215 -29.12 33.28 0.83
CA ALA A 215 -29.33 31.83 0.90
C ALA A 215 -28.18 31.19 1.71
N THR A 216 -28.53 30.32 2.66
CA THR A 216 -27.54 29.66 3.51
C THR A 216 -27.94 28.23 3.84
N THR A 217 -26.93 27.33 3.94
CA THR A 217 -27.12 25.98 4.50
C THR A 217 -26.96 25.94 6.02
N ARG A 218 -26.51 27.07 6.62
CA ARG A 218 -26.16 27.17 8.04
C ARG A 218 -26.91 28.33 8.72
N PRO A 219 -28.25 28.24 8.87
CA PRO A 219 -29.07 29.32 9.44
C PRO A 219 -28.71 29.65 10.90
N GLU A 220 -28.12 28.70 11.64
CA GLU A 220 -27.63 28.91 13.00
C GLU A 220 -26.53 29.98 13.11
N THR A 221 -25.75 30.17 12.02
CA THR A 221 -24.59 31.09 12.04
C THR A 221 -24.97 32.55 11.79
N ILE A 222 -26.23 32.85 11.39
CA ILE A 222 -26.65 34.25 11.16
C ILE A 222 -26.53 35.13 12.42
N LEU A 223 -26.60 34.51 13.60
CA LEU A 223 -26.43 35.18 14.86
C LEU A 223 -25.04 35.85 15.01
N GLY A 224 -24.05 35.43 14.22
CA GLY A 224 -22.70 35.98 14.15
C GLY A 224 -22.41 36.81 12.89
N ASP A 225 -23.42 37.12 12.07
CA ASP A 225 -23.21 37.87 10.82
C ASP A 225 -22.72 39.31 11.08
N SER A 226 -21.71 39.70 10.27
CA SER A 226 -21.08 41.04 10.34
C SER A 226 -21.31 41.88 9.10
N ALA A 227 -21.72 41.28 7.97
CA ALA A 227 -22.10 41.97 6.73
C ALA A 227 -22.97 41.08 5.84
N VAL A 228 -23.63 41.70 4.87
CA VAL A 228 -24.11 41.05 3.65
C VAL A 228 -23.26 41.55 2.48
N CYS A 229 -22.75 40.64 1.64
CA CYS A 229 -21.90 40.95 0.53
C CYS A 229 -22.65 40.69 -0.79
N VAL A 230 -22.43 41.59 -1.77
CA VAL A 230 -22.98 41.47 -3.12
C VAL A 230 -21.89 41.72 -4.15
N ASN A 231 -22.03 41.18 -5.35
CA ASN A 231 -21.08 41.48 -6.42
C ASN A 231 -21.24 42.92 -6.92
N PRO A 232 -20.15 43.72 -7.08
CA PRO A 232 -20.23 45.08 -7.57
C PRO A 232 -20.80 45.19 -8.99
N ASN A 233 -20.76 44.14 -9.78
CA ASN A 233 -21.28 44.11 -11.15
C ASN A 233 -22.76 43.65 -11.20
N ASP A 234 -23.38 43.28 -10.05
CA ASP A 234 -24.75 42.84 -9.99
C ASP A 234 -25.70 44.04 -9.93
N GLU A 235 -26.37 44.31 -11.04
CA GLU A 235 -27.28 45.47 -11.15
C GLU A 235 -28.49 45.35 -10.19
N ARG A 236 -28.89 44.16 -9.79
CA ARG A 236 -30.02 43.96 -8.87
C ARG A 236 -29.81 44.62 -7.51
N PHE A 237 -28.54 44.71 -7.07
CA PHE A 237 -28.17 45.22 -5.76
C PHE A 237 -27.46 46.57 -5.77
N ARG A 238 -27.27 47.17 -6.95
CA ARG A 238 -26.56 48.47 -7.07
C ARG A 238 -27.16 49.58 -6.18
N HIS A 239 -28.48 49.61 -6.00
CA HIS A 239 -29.21 50.56 -5.16
C HIS A 239 -29.00 50.34 -3.64
N LEU A 240 -28.45 49.18 -3.26
CA LEU A 240 -28.19 48.83 -1.86
C LEU A 240 -26.74 49.11 -1.45
N ALA A 241 -25.86 49.44 -2.39
CA ALA A 241 -24.45 49.73 -2.12
C ALA A 241 -24.28 50.79 -1.05
N GLY A 242 -23.54 50.48 0.02
CA GLY A 242 -23.29 51.39 1.15
C GLY A 242 -24.47 51.55 2.14
N LYS A 243 -25.60 50.90 1.90
CA LYS A 243 -26.67 50.79 2.89
C LYS A 243 -26.33 49.77 3.96
N LYS A 244 -27.16 49.71 5.00
CA LYS A 244 -27.07 48.71 6.08
C LYS A 244 -28.32 47.85 6.08
N CYS A 245 -28.23 46.64 6.63
CA CYS A 245 -29.36 45.78 6.87
C CYS A 245 -29.38 45.26 8.32
N ILE A 246 -30.46 44.66 8.73
CA ILE A 246 -30.71 44.22 10.11
C ILE A 246 -30.70 42.71 10.12
N VAL A 247 -29.79 42.09 10.91
CA VAL A 247 -29.75 40.65 11.15
C VAL A 247 -31.04 40.20 11.83
N PRO A 248 -31.78 39.24 11.30
CA PRO A 248 -33.00 38.72 11.89
C PRO A 248 -32.77 38.22 13.34
N LEU A 249 -33.81 38.29 14.15
CA LEU A 249 -33.89 37.87 15.55
C LEU A 249 -33.03 38.68 16.55
N VAL A 250 -31.74 38.93 16.22
CA VAL A 250 -30.81 39.69 17.11
C VAL A 250 -30.79 41.17 16.84
N ASN A 251 -31.46 41.67 15.80
CA ASN A 251 -31.60 43.06 15.43
C ASN A 251 -30.29 43.86 15.31
N ARG A 252 -29.19 43.20 15.02
CA ARG A 252 -27.88 43.83 14.77
C ARG A 252 -27.89 44.53 13.42
N VAL A 253 -27.45 45.76 13.38
CA VAL A 253 -27.30 46.54 12.15
C VAL A 253 -25.92 46.28 11.56
N ILE A 254 -25.86 45.74 10.33
CA ILE A 254 -24.63 45.35 9.62
C ILE A 254 -24.56 46.05 8.25
N PRO A 255 -23.36 46.31 7.69
CA PRO A 255 -23.19 46.93 6.37
C PRO A 255 -23.51 45.95 5.23
N ILE A 256 -23.94 46.50 4.10
CA ILE A 256 -23.95 45.82 2.79
C ILE A 256 -22.67 46.21 2.07
N ILE A 257 -21.77 45.24 1.85
CA ILE A 257 -20.46 45.45 1.21
C ILE A 257 -20.45 44.88 -0.21
N GLN A 258 -19.42 45.23 -0.98
CA GLN A 258 -19.25 44.76 -2.35
C GLN A 258 -17.94 43.98 -2.48
N ASP A 259 -18.00 42.78 -3.06
CA ASP A 259 -16.82 41.98 -3.38
C ASP A 259 -17.08 41.10 -4.62
N GLU A 260 -16.08 41.01 -5.49
CA GLU A 260 -16.14 40.21 -6.72
C GLU A 260 -16.20 38.70 -6.43
N TYR A 261 -15.90 38.27 -5.21
CA TYR A 261 -16.00 36.89 -4.76
C TYR A 261 -17.42 36.32 -4.88
N VAL A 262 -18.46 37.19 -4.75
CA VAL A 262 -19.86 36.73 -4.74
C VAL A 262 -20.27 36.30 -6.12
N ASP A 263 -20.70 35.03 -6.25
CA ASP A 263 -21.30 34.50 -7.47
C ASP A 263 -22.73 35.05 -7.65
N MET A 264 -22.96 35.77 -8.72
CA MET A 264 -24.25 36.43 -9.02
C MET A 264 -25.36 35.44 -9.33
N GLU A 265 -25.02 34.21 -9.75
CA GLU A 265 -25.99 33.19 -10.14
C GLU A 265 -26.27 32.16 -9.03
N PHE A 266 -25.43 32.11 -8.02
CA PHE A 266 -25.63 31.19 -6.91
C PHE A 266 -26.62 31.76 -5.86
N GLY A 267 -27.60 30.94 -5.49
CA GLY A 267 -28.61 31.28 -4.49
C GLY A 267 -29.42 32.54 -4.88
N THR A 268 -29.17 33.68 -4.18
CA THR A 268 -29.80 34.98 -4.47
C THR A 268 -28.83 35.97 -5.13
N GLY A 269 -27.54 35.67 -5.20
CA GLY A 269 -26.49 36.63 -5.54
C GLY A 269 -26.09 37.56 -4.39
N ALA A 270 -26.64 37.35 -3.20
CA ALA A 270 -26.26 38.02 -1.97
C ALA A 270 -25.77 37.01 -0.94
N LEU A 271 -24.58 37.23 -0.39
CA LEU A 271 -23.90 36.35 0.57
C LEU A 271 -23.87 36.97 1.94
N LYS A 272 -24.31 36.24 2.98
CA LYS A 272 -24.08 36.63 4.36
C LYS A 272 -22.61 36.42 4.72
N ILE A 273 -22.01 37.27 5.52
CA ILE A 273 -20.61 37.20 5.93
C ILE A 273 -20.52 36.98 7.42
N THR A 274 -20.01 35.81 7.80
CA THR A 274 -19.77 35.40 9.19
C THR A 274 -18.30 35.05 9.39
N PRO A 275 -17.41 36.04 9.59
CA PRO A 275 -15.94 35.84 9.56
C PRO A 275 -15.41 34.82 10.57
N ALA A 276 -16.14 34.56 11.66
CA ALA A 276 -15.73 33.59 12.68
C ALA A 276 -15.97 32.12 12.28
N HIS A 277 -16.86 31.84 11.30
CA HIS A 277 -17.39 30.49 11.06
C HIS A 277 -17.32 30.01 9.61
N ASP A 278 -16.65 30.75 8.74
CA ASP A 278 -16.37 30.37 7.37
C ASP A 278 -15.03 30.96 6.92
N ILE A 279 -14.23 30.13 6.23
CA ILE A 279 -12.86 30.52 5.84
C ILE A 279 -12.86 31.64 4.79
N ASN A 280 -13.80 31.61 3.85
CA ASN A 280 -13.93 32.63 2.80
C ASN A 280 -14.51 33.92 3.36
N ASP A 281 -15.50 33.79 4.27
CA ASP A 281 -16.08 34.97 5.00
C ASP A 281 -15.02 35.64 5.87
N TYR A 282 -14.07 34.86 6.42
CA TYR A 282 -12.93 35.42 7.16
C TYR A 282 -12.02 36.28 6.28
N GLU A 283 -11.67 35.80 5.08
CA GLU A 283 -10.83 36.54 4.13
C GLU A 283 -11.52 37.84 3.67
N ILE A 284 -12.83 37.77 3.37
CA ILE A 284 -13.66 38.94 3.04
C ILE A 284 -13.73 39.88 4.24
N GLY A 285 -14.00 39.36 5.43
CA GLY A 285 -14.05 40.12 6.66
C GLY A 285 -12.75 40.87 6.95
N TYR A 286 -11.61 40.20 6.76
CA TYR A 286 -10.29 40.84 6.92
C TYR A 286 -10.06 41.97 5.90
N LYS A 287 -10.38 41.73 4.61
CA LYS A 287 -10.27 42.72 3.53
C LYS A 287 -11.14 43.96 3.77
N HIS A 288 -12.33 43.76 4.31
CA HIS A 288 -13.30 44.82 4.52
C HIS A 288 -13.35 45.33 5.98
N HIS A 289 -12.42 44.92 6.83
CA HIS A 289 -12.30 45.32 8.24
C HIS A 289 -13.59 45.07 9.05
N LEU A 290 -14.26 43.95 8.84
CA LEU A 290 -15.48 43.56 9.53
C LEU A 290 -15.19 43.05 10.94
N GLU A 291 -16.17 43.20 11.83
CA GLU A 291 -16.14 42.59 13.14
C GLU A 291 -16.23 41.07 13.03
N THR A 292 -15.42 40.35 13.83
CA THR A 292 -15.43 38.89 13.92
C THR A 292 -16.16 38.48 15.19
N ILE A 293 -17.34 37.89 15.05
CA ILE A 293 -18.23 37.53 16.17
C ILE A 293 -18.25 36.00 16.26
N ASP A 294 -17.44 35.43 17.15
CA ASP A 294 -17.45 34.00 17.46
C ASP A 294 -18.64 33.66 18.37
N ILE A 295 -19.56 32.84 17.85
CA ILE A 295 -20.79 32.44 18.54
C ILE A 295 -20.75 30.99 19.08
N PHE A 296 -19.64 30.26 18.88
CA PHE A 296 -19.54 28.87 19.32
C PHE A 296 -18.52 28.68 20.46
N ASN A 297 -18.87 27.82 21.40
CA ASN A 297 -17.96 27.22 22.35
C ASN A 297 -17.11 26.11 21.66
N ASP A 298 -16.08 25.65 22.35
CA ASP A 298 -15.18 24.58 21.84
C ASP A 298 -15.87 23.25 21.55
N ASP A 299 -17.03 23.02 22.18
CA ASP A 299 -17.84 21.80 21.96
C ASP A 299 -18.94 21.97 20.90
N GLY A 300 -18.96 23.13 20.20
CA GLY A 300 -19.94 23.41 19.15
C GLY A 300 -21.31 23.84 19.67
N THR A 301 -21.46 24.10 20.97
CA THR A 301 -22.64 24.76 21.52
C THR A 301 -22.54 26.27 21.33
N LEU A 302 -23.69 26.99 21.30
CA LEU A 302 -23.71 28.45 21.17
C LEU A 302 -23.27 29.10 22.48
N ASN A 303 -22.45 30.17 22.38
CA ASN A 303 -22.01 30.98 23.50
C ASN A 303 -22.85 32.25 23.66
N GLU A 304 -22.48 33.11 24.58
CA GLU A 304 -23.25 34.34 24.92
C GLU A 304 -23.26 35.35 23.77
N ASN A 305 -22.27 35.37 22.86
CA ASN A 305 -22.23 36.28 21.71
C ASN A 305 -23.37 36.00 20.71
N ALA A 306 -23.91 34.78 20.71
CA ALA A 306 -25.07 34.42 19.90
C ALA A 306 -26.35 35.12 20.38
N GLN A 307 -26.40 35.57 21.64
CA GLN A 307 -27.54 36.21 22.32
C GLN A 307 -28.77 35.30 22.47
N LEU A 308 -28.98 34.37 21.56
CA LEU A 308 -30.11 33.42 21.55
C LEU A 308 -29.56 32.01 21.51
N PHE A 309 -30.34 31.04 22.00
CA PHE A 309 -30.01 29.62 22.02
C PHE A 309 -28.70 29.27 22.75
N VAL A 310 -28.26 30.11 23.69
CA VAL A 310 -27.01 29.91 24.44
C VAL A 310 -26.99 28.52 25.11
N GLY A 311 -25.87 27.80 24.99
CA GLY A 311 -25.68 26.48 25.57
C GLY A 311 -26.28 25.33 24.73
N LYS A 312 -26.99 25.60 23.63
CA LYS A 312 -27.52 24.57 22.74
C LYS A 312 -26.53 24.18 21.64
N ASP A 313 -26.56 22.91 21.24
CA ASP A 313 -25.77 22.42 20.14
C ASP A 313 -26.17 23.08 18.80
N ARG A 314 -25.18 23.36 17.94
CA ARG A 314 -25.36 24.05 16.66
C ARG A 314 -26.38 23.39 15.73
N PHE A 315 -26.46 22.06 15.71
CA PHE A 315 -27.43 21.33 14.87
C PHE A 315 -28.84 21.36 15.44
N VAL A 316 -28.98 21.40 16.76
CA VAL A 316 -30.27 21.63 17.42
C VAL A 316 -30.75 23.02 17.09
N VAL A 317 -29.86 24.03 17.20
CA VAL A 317 -30.18 25.43 16.86
C VAL A 317 -30.54 25.58 15.39
N ARG A 318 -29.86 24.89 14.47
CA ARG A 318 -30.21 24.88 13.03
C ARG A 318 -31.68 24.53 12.78
N GLN A 319 -32.23 23.63 13.57
CA GLN A 319 -33.67 23.25 13.47
C GLN A 319 -34.58 24.21 14.22
N GLU A 320 -34.21 24.63 15.41
CA GLU A 320 -35.06 25.47 16.26
C GLU A 320 -35.11 26.92 15.80
N ILE A 321 -34.12 27.45 15.08
CA ILE A 321 -34.11 28.83 14.58
C ILE A 321 -35.10 29.03 13.43
N ILE A 322 -35.44 27.98 12.67
CA ILE A 322 -36.31 28.09 11.50
C ILE A 322 -37.74 28.55 11.88
N PRO A 323 -38.47 27.93 12.83
CA PRO A 323 -39.79 28.42 13.22
C PRO A 323 -39.76 29.83 13.80
N GLU A 324 -38.68 30.25 14.46
CA GLU A 324 -38.54 31.65 14.96
C GLU A 324 -38.37 32.62 13.80
N LEU A 325 -37.57 32.26 12.76
CA LEU A 325 -37.44 33.07 11.54
C LEU A 325 -38.74 33.15 10.74
N GLU A 326 -39.49 32.05 10.68
CA GLU A 326 -40.82 32.02 10.04
C GLU A 326 -41.81 32.95 10.77
N LYS A 327 -41.88 32.82 12.10
CA LYS A 327 -42.71 33.66 12.93
C LYS A 327 -42.37 35.15 12.85
N ALA A 328 -41.07 35.47 12.74
CA ALA A 328 -40.58 36.83 12.53
C ALA A 328 -40.78 37.33 11.08
N GLY A 329 -41.22 36.47 10.17
CA GLY A 329 -41.45 36.80 8.78
C GLY A 329 -40.16 36.91 7.95
N ASN A 330 -39.06 36.40 8.43
CA ASN A 330 -37.74 36.47 7.77
C ASN A 330 -37.44 35.25 6.90
N LEU A 331 -38.15 34.13 7.05
CA LEU A 331 -38.02 32.96 6.20
C LEU A 331 -38.80 33.13 4.90
N VAL A 332 -38.14 33.03 3.74
CA VAL A 332 -38.74 33.16 2.41
C VAL A 332 -39.13 31.80 1.84
N LYS A 333 -38.17 30.87 1.80
CA LYS A 333 -38.39 29.49 1.35
C LYS A 333 -37.28 28.55 1.83
N ILE A 334 -37.52 27.27 1.71
CA ILE A 334 -36.54 26.21 1.99
C ILE A 334 -36.48 25.28 0.74
N GLU A 335 -35.29 24.93 0.28
CA GLU A 335 -35.08 24.01 -0.83
C GLU A 335 -34.15 22.85 -0.39
N ASP A 336 -34.35 21.67 -0.99
CA ASP A 336 -33.41 20.55 -0.84
C ASP A 336 -32.11 20.90 -1.56
N TYR A 337 -30.99 20.66 -0.90
CA TYR A 337 -29.69 21.00 -1.40
C TYR A 337 -28.65 19.94 -1.04
N ASN A 338 -27.84 19.51 -2.02
CA ASN A 338 -26.74 18.62 -1.80
C ASN A 338 -25.44 19.43 -1.68
N ASN A 339 -24.76 19.29 -0.57
CA ASN A 339 -23.46 19.96 -0.38
C ASN A 339 -22.41 19.00 0.15
N LYS A 340 -21.16 19.41 0.06
CA LYS A 340 -20.03 18.70 0.65
C LYS A 340 -19.75 19.27 2.03
N VAL A 341 -19.79 18.40 3.04
CA VAL A 341 -19.54 18.76 4.44
C VAL A 341 -18.25 18.11 4.90
N GLY A 342 -17.39 18.88 5.55
CA GLY A 342 -16.12 18.39 6.12
C GLY A 342 -16.36 17.68 7.45
N TYR A 343 -15.79 16.48 7.57
CA TYR A 343 -15.81 15.66 8.78
C TYR A 343 -14.40 15.44 9.29
N SER A 344 -14.23 15.42 10.60
CA SER A 344 -12.99 14.94 11.21
C SER A 344 -12.77 13.45 10.86
N GLU A 345 -11.64 13.10 10.30
CA GLU A 345 -11.28 11.70 10.00
C GLU A 345 -11.25 10.84 11.27
N ARG A 346 -10.92 11.44 12.41
CA ARG A 346 -10.68 10.73 13.68
C ARG A 346 -11.92 10.48 14.49
N THR A 347 -12.80 11.49 14.59
CA THR A 347 -14.02 11.44 15.42
C THR A 347 -15.28 11.24 14.60
N ASN A 348 -15.19 11.44 13.28
CA ASN A 348 -16.33 11.38 12.35
C ASN A 348 -17.43 12.40 12.68
N VAL A 349 -17.09 13.53 13.29
CA VAL A 349 -18.00 14.65 13.50
C VAL A 349 -17.74 15.76 12.47
N VAL A 350 -18.77 16.56 12.21
CA VAL A 350 -18.65 17.72 11.33
C VAL A 350 -17.70 18.74 11.99
N ILE A 351 -16.66 19.12 11.26
CA ILE A 351 -15.71 20.13 11.73
C ILE A 351 -16.35 21.53 11.72
N GLU A 352 -15.78 22.43 12.54
CA GLU A 352 -16.19 23.81 12.61
C GLU A 352 -15.01 24.71 12.27
N PRO A 353 -15.10 25.57 11.23
CA PRO A 353 -14.10 26.63 11.05
C PRO A 353 -14.08 27.54 12.25
N LYS A 354 -12.91 27.73 12.85
CA LYS A 354 -12.75 28.49 14.10
C LYS A 354 -11.50 29.36 14.09
N LEU A 355 -11.60 30.60 14.51
CA LEU A 355 -10.43 31.41 14.78
C LEU A 355 -9.78 30.98 16.09
N SER A 356 -8.51 30.59 16.01
CA SER A 356 -7.77 30.10 17.16
C SER A 356 -6.32 30.55 17.13
N MET A 357 -5.79 30.80 18.32
CA MET A 357 -4.37 31.07 18.53
C MET A 357 -3.64 29.74 18.56
N GLN A 358 -2.87 29.47 17.53
CA GLN A 358 -2.18 28.18 17.33
C GLN A 358 -0.71 28.38 16.99
N TRP A 359 0.07 27.31 17.06
CA TRP A 359 1.42 27.26 16.57
C TRP A 359 1.44 26.72 15.13
N PHE A 360 2.20 27.40 14.28
CA PHE A 360 2.31 27.08 12.85
C PHE A 360 3.76 26.91 12.43
N LEU A 361 3.98 26.00 11.46
CA LEU A 361 5.24 25.86 10.73
C LEU A 361 5.06 26.41 9.31
N LYS A 362 5.93 27.32 8.90
CA LYS A 362 6.01 27.83 7.51
C LYS A 362 6.52 26.73 6.60
N MET A 363 5.69 26.27 5.67
CA MET A 363 5.97 25.11 4.85
C MET A 363 6.59 25.43 3.48
N LYS A 364 6.35 26.62 2.96
CA LYS A 364 6.69 26.96 1.56
C LYS A 364 8.18 26.82 1.23
N GLU A 365 9.06 27.25 2.13
CA GLU A 365 10.51 27.14 1.93
C GLU A 365 10.99 25.68 2.03
N LEU A 366 10.45 24.93 2.98
CA LEU A 366 10.77 23.52 3.18
C LEU A 366 10.25 22.62 2.03
N ALA A 367 9.14 23.02 1.41
CA ALA A 367 8.50 22.27 0.33
C ALA A 367 9.29 22.30 -0.99
N LYS A 368 10.03 23.38 -1.26
CA LYS A 368 10.71 23.56 -2.55
C LYS A 368 11.73 22.44 -2.85
N PRO A 369 12.75 22.17 -2.00
CA PRO A 369 13.70 21.09 -2.28
C PRO A 369 13.03 19.72 -2.32
N ALA A 370 11.96 19.51 -1.53
CA ALA A 370 11.20 18.27 -1.52
C ALA A 370 10.39 18.07 -2.82
N LEU A 371 9.86 19.15 -3.41
CA LEU A 371 9.21 19.09 -4.72
C LEU A 371 10.22 18.76 -5.81
N ASP A 372 11.36 19.47 -5.83
CA ASP A 372 12.39 19.29 -6.85
C ASP A 372 12.93 17.85 -6.84
N ALA A 373 13.15 17.25 -5.67
CA ALA A 373 13.65 15.88 -5.52
C ALA A 373 12.76 14.82 -6.20
N VAL A 374 11.45 14.97 -6.09
CA VAL A 374 10.49 14.02 -6.72
C VAL A 374 10.32 14.35 -8.22
N MET A 375 10.29 15.62 -8.58
CA MET A 375 10.12 16.01 -9.99
C MET A 375 11.31 15.64 -10.86
N ASN A 376 12.53 15.70 -10.31
CA ASN A 376 13.79 15.37 -11.00
C ASN A 376 14.16 13.87 -10.91
N ASP A 377 13.31 13.05 -10.31
CA ASP A 377 13.55 11.61 -10.07
C ASP A 377 14.75 11.31 -9.15
N ASP A 378 15.17 12.26 -8.30
CA ASP A 378 16.11 11.97 -7.21
C ASP A 378 15.48 11.01 -6.20
N ILE A 379 14.16 11.11 -6.02
CA ILE A 379 13.32 10.14 -5.34
C ILE A 379 12.35 9.56 -6.37
N LEU A 380 12.45 8.25 -6.59
CA LEU A 380 11.56 7.55 -7.53
C LEU A 380 10.21 7.24 -6.88
N LEU A 381 9.13 7.74 -7.48
CA LEU A 381 7.77 7.50 -7.03
C LEU A 381 7.11 6.39 -7.85
N THR A 382 6.78 5.28 -7.21
CA THR A 382 6.11 4.14 -7.84
C THR A 382 4.72 3.92 -7.24
N PRO A 383 3.64 3.95 -8.02
CA PRO A 383 3.60 4.26 -9.46
C PRO A 383 3.69 5.77 -9.74
N ALA A 384 4.29 6.11 -10.86
CA ALA A 384 4.56 7.49 -11.26
C ALA A 384 3.31 8.39 -11.41
N LYS A 385 2.10 7.81 -11.51
CA LYS A 385 0.82 8.56 -11.58
C LYS A 385 0.63 9.54 -10.42
N TYR A 386 1.21 9.26 -9.26
CA TYR A 386 1.11 10.12 -8.07
C TYR A 386 2.02 11.36 -8.11
N LYS A 387 2.97 11.46 -9.05
CA LYS A 387 3.83 12.64 -9.20
C LYS A 387 3.05 13.93 -9.44
N ASN A 388 1.97 13.87 -10.24
CA ASN A 388 1.14 15.04 -10.51
C ASN A 388 0.35 15.50 -9.26
N THR A 389 -0.17 14.57 -8.50
CA THR A 389 -0.87 14.84 -7.23
C THR A 389 0.12 15.44 -6.21
N TYR A 390 1.32 14.86 -6.10
CA TYR A 390 2.39 15.36 -5.25
C TYR A 390 2.79 16.80 -5.64
N ARG A 391 3.01 17.07 -6.93
CA ARG A 391 3.32 18.41 -7.45
C ARG A 391 2.26 19.42 -7.02
N TYR A 392 0.99 19.14 -7.34
CA TYR A 392 -0.12 20.05 -7.03
C TYR A 392 -0.16 20.44 -5.55
N TRP A 393 0.02 19.47 -4.67
CA TRP A 393 0.03 19.69 -3.22
C TRP A 393 1.22 20.53 -2.76
N MET A 394 2.41 20.21 -3.26
CA MET A 394 3.64 20.90 -2.85
C MET A 394 3.69 22.35 -3.35
N GLU A 395 3.14 22.63 -4.54
CA GLU A 395 3.02 23.99 -5.09
C GLU A 395 1.99 24.83 -4.32
N ASN A 396 0.97 24.20 -3.72
CA ASN A 396 -0.12 24.86 -2.98
C ASN A 396 -0.06 24.61 -1.47
N VAL A 397 1.09 24.22 -0.95
CA VAL A 397 1.23 23.91 0.49
C VAL A 397 0.96 25.13 1.35
N LYS A 398 0.13 24.95 2.37
CA LYS A 398 -0.17 25.95 3.40
C LYS A 398 0.72 25.74 4.63
N ASP A 399 0.76 26.76 5.50
CA ASP A 399 1.42 26.65 6.79
C ASP A 399 0.75 25.56 7.64
N TRP A 400 1.54 24.72 8.23
CA TRP A 400 1.06 23.58 9.01
C TRP A 400 0.74 23.99 10.44
N CYS A 401 -0.50 23.84 10.86
CA CYS A 401 -0.91 23.97 12.25
C CYS A 401 -0.37 22.76 13.04
N ILE A 402 0.62 23.00 13.89
CA ILE A 402 1.35 21.94 14.61
C ILE A 402 0.89 21.76 16.06
N SER A 403 0.03 22.62 16.61
CA SER A 403 -0.51 22.49 17.97
C SER A 403 -1.83 21.74 18.03
N ARG A 404 -2.00 20.93 19.07
CA ARG A 404 -3.20 20.16 19.38
C ARG A 404 -3.54 20.33 20.86
N GLN A 405 -4.81 20.59 21.16
CA GLN A 405 -5.36 20.77 22.52
C GLN A 405 -5.59 19.40 23.17
N LEU A 406 -4.53 18.63 23.29
CA LEU A 406 -4.50 17.26 23.80
C LEU A 406 -3.54 17.15 24.98
N TRP A 407 -3.67 16.09 25.76
CA TRP A 407 -2.70 15.73 26.80
C TRP A 407 -1.73 14.65 26.35
N TRP A 408 -2.15 13.80 25.41
CA TRP A 408 -1.32 12.72 24.88
C TRP A 408 -0.55 13.17 23.63
N GLY A 409 0.76 13.34 23.78
CA GLY A 409 1.66 13.79 22.73
C GLY A 409 2.86 14.53 23.30
N HIS A 410 3.75 15.02 22.42
CA HIS A 410 4.88 15.84 22.79
C HIS A 410 4.40 17.23 23.20
N GLN A 411 4.50 17.55 24.49
CA GLN A 411 4.10 18.86 24.99
C GLN A 411 4.98 19.96 24.38
N ILE A 412 4.37 21.06 23.97
CA ILE A 412 5.05 22.18 23.31
C ILE A 412 6.08 22.78 24.26
N PRO A 413 7.38 22.95 23.85
CA PRO A 413 8.47 23.38 24.72
C PRO A 413 8.52 24.90 24.87
N VAL A 414 7.41 25.49 25.26
CA VAL A 414 7.23 26.94 25.45
C VAL A 414 6.81 27.21 26.87
N TYR A 415 7.49 28.15 27.52
CA TYR A 415 7.27 28.49 28.92
C TYR A 415 6.88 29.96 29.04
N TYR A 416 5.68 30.23 29.60
CA TYR A 416 5.13 31.55 29.79
C TYR A 416 5.49 32.09 31.14
N LEU A 417 5.75 33.42 31.19
CA LEU A 417 5.94 34.17 32.41
C LEU A 417 4.60 34.34 33.14
N PRO A 418 4.59 34.44 34.46
CA PRO A 418 3.40 34.67 35.26
C PRO A 418 2.73 36.00 34.83
N ASP A 419 1.40 35.98 34.75
CA ASP A 419 0.56 37.14 34.43
C ASP A 419 0.97 37.89 33.13
N SER A 420 1.59 37.23 32.19
CA SER A 420 2.05 37.78 30.92
C SER A 420 1.87 36.76 29.78
N ASN A 421 1.75 37.27 28.56
CA ASN A 421 1.83 36.49 27.32
C ASN A 421 3.28 36.33 26.80
N ASP A 422 4.26 36.89 27.52
CA ASP A 422 5.66 36.74 27.22
C ASP A 422 6.10 35.29 27.48
N TYR A 423 6.98 34.77 26.64
CA TYR A 423 7.44 33.40 26.73
C TYR A 423 8.88 33.20 26.25
N VAL A 424 9.44 32.09 26.64
CA VAL A 424 10.68 31.54 26.11
C VAL A 424 10.43 30.16 25.55
N VAL A 425 11.24 29.76 24.56
CA VAL A 425 11.26 28.41 23.99
C VAL A 425 12.52 27.74 24.52
N ALA A 426 12.35 26.64 25.23
CA ALA A 426 13.43 25.98 25.95
C ALA A 426 13.26 24.46 25.96
N GLU A 427 14.38 23.75 26.03
CA GLU A 427 14.39 22.27 26.05
C GLU A 427 13.74 21.72 27.34
N ASN A 428 13.90 22.42 28.44
CA ASN A 428 13.34 22.06 29.73
C ASN A 428 13.18 23.29 30.64
N ILE A 429 12.54 23.08 31.79
CA ILE A 429 12.24 24.17 32.73
C ILE A 429 13.49 24.86 33.26
N THR A 430 14.59 24.16 33.45
CA THR A 430 15.87 24.73 33.95
C THR A 430 16.44 25.73 32.94
N GLU A 431 16.43 25.34 31.66
CA GLU A 431 16.85 26.20 30.55
C GLU A 431 15.88 27.39 30.38
N ALA A 432 14.57 27.17 30.57
CA ALA A 432 13.56 28.22 30.52
C ALA A 432 13.85 29.32 31.56
N VAL A 433 14.14 28.97 32.81
CA VAL A 433 14.49 29.91 33.87
C VAL A 433 15.74 30.72 33.48
N ARG A 434 16.76 30.09 32.93
CA ARG A 434 17.97 30.78 32.44
C ARG A 434 17.65 31.77 31.32
N LEU A 435 16.85 31.37 30.34
CA LEU A 435 16.46 32.19 29.19
C LEU A 435 15.55 33.38 29.60
N VAL A 436 14.67 33.18 30.58
CA VAL A 436 13.85 34.27 31.13
C VAL A 436 14.71 35.36 31.78
N LYS A 437 15.72 34.95 32.58
CA LYS A 437 16.66 35.89 33.18
C LYS A 437 17.45 36.62 32.10
N GLU A 438 17.95 35.92 31.10
CA GLU A 438 18.73 36.49 30.00
C GLU A 438 17.92 37.46 29.13
N LYS A 439 16.72 37.07 28.73
CA LYS A 439 15.86 37.81 27.78
C LYS A 439 15.12 38.96 28.42
N PHE A 440 14.62 38.76 29.64
CA PHE A 440 13.72 39.73 30.33
C PHE A 440 14.32 40.38 31.57
N GLY A 441 15.53 39.92 32.01
CA GLY A 441 16.16 40.45 33.23
C GLY A 441 15.42 40.10 34.51
N LYS A 442 14.55 39.08 34.51
CA LYS A 442 13.68 38.68 35.63
C LYS A 442 14.16 37.37 36.22
N ASP A 443 14.36 37.33 37.55
CA ASP A 443 14.58 36.09 38.28
C ASP A 443 13.23 35.49 38.69
N ILE A 444 12.71 34.58 37.87
CA ILE A 444 11.43 33.89 38.09
C ILE A 444 11.73 32.41 38.41
N PRO A 445 11.29 31.92 39.59
CA PRO A 445 11.46 30.53 39.93
C PRO A 445 10.67 29.58 39.01
N ALA A 446 11.16 28.33 38.85
CA ALA A 446 10.62 27.34 37.94
C ALA A 446 9.11 27.11 38.14
N GLU A 447 8.65 27.11 39.40
CA GLU A 447 7.26 26.82 39.78
C GLU A 447 6.28 27.92 39.33
N GLN A 448 6.77 29.10 38.97
CA GLN A 448 5.95 30.19 38.45
C GLN A 448 5.90 30.23 36.92
N LEU A 449 6.75 29.51 36.24
CA LEU A 449 6.69 29.38 34.78
C LEU A 449 5.64 28.32 34.40
N ARG A 450 4.80 28.65 33.44
CA ARG A 450 3.77 27.74 32.94
C ARG A 450 4.15 27.23 31.53
N GLN A 451 4.37 25.93 31.43
CA GLN A 451 4.57 25.32 30.10
C GLN A 451 3.27 25.36 29.30
N ASP A 452 3.38 25.54 27.98
CA ASP A 452 2.23 25.46 27.07
C ASP A 452 1.47 24.14 27.26
N GLU A 453 0.15 24.20 27.37
CA GLU A 453 -0.69 23.01 27.65
C GLU A 453 -0.89 22.11 26.44
N ASP A 454 -0.69 22.65 25.24
CA ASP A 454 -0.89 21.95 24.00
C ASP A 454 0.22 20.95 23.71
N CYS A 455 -0.09 19.94 22.92
CA CYS A 455 0.87 19.00 22.35
C CYS A 455 1.10 19.29 20.88
N LEU A 456 2.21 18.78 20.36
CA LEU A 456 2.50 18.78 18.93
C LEU A 456 1.66 17.71 18.19
N ASP A 457 1.32 18.02 16.95
CA ASP A 457 0.75 17.06 16.01
C ASP A 457 1.62 15.82 15.93
N THR A 458 1.01 14.61 15.90
CA THR A 458 1.72 13.34 15.80
C THR A 458 2.68 13.30 14.61
N TRP A 459 2.30 13.93 13.49
CA TRP A 459 3.14 14.01 12.29
C TRP A 459 4.42 14.83 12.48
N PHE A 460 4.46 15.72 13.47
CA PHE A 460 5.67 16.48 13.83
C PHE A 460 6.74 15.62 14.53
N SER A 461 6.41 14.43 14.95
CA SER A 461 7.39 13.42 15.39
C SER A 461 7.76 12.45 14.28
N SER A 462 6.75 11.91 13.60
CA SER A 462 6.95 10.87 12.59
C SER A 462 7.61 11.37 11.30
N TRP A 463 7.55 12.67 10.97
CA TRP A 463 8.30 13.23 9.84
C TRP A 463 9.83 13.13 9.98
N LEU A 464 10.33 12.96 11.21
CA LEU A 464 11.75 12.76 11.51
C LEU A 464 12.16 11.29 11.44
N TRP A 465 11.23 10.37 11.20
CA TRP A 465 11.40 8.94 11.39
C TRP A 465 12.68 8.35 10.76
N PRO A 466 13.00 8.55 9.46
CA PRO A 466 14.22 8.01 8.84
C PRO A 466 15.53 8.51 9.48
N ILE A 467 15.48 9.65 10.15
CA ILE A 467 16.63 10.29 10.80
C ILE A 467 16.68 9.91 12.27
N SER A 468 15.54 10.01 12.97
CA SER A 468 15.48 9.84 14.43
C SER A 468 15.66 8.40 14.89
N VAL A 469 15.25 7.40 14.07
CA VAL A 469 15.47 5.98 14.38
C VAL A 469 16.95 5.61 14.47
N PHE A 470 17.83 6.38 13.83
CA PHE A 470 19.28 6.26 13.89
C PHE A 470 19.93 7.37 14.75
N ASN A 471 19.13 8.03 15.60
CA ASN A 471 19.61 9.14 16.47
C ASN A 471 20.26 10.32 15.69
N GLY A 472 19.93 10.49 14.41
CA GLY A 472 20.61 11.44 13.52
C GLY A 472 20.26 12.92 13.76
N ILE A 473 19.29 13.23 14.64
CA ILE A 473 18.99 14.61 15.08
C ILE A 473 19.88 15.03 16.25
N LEU A 474 20.05 14.14 17.22
CA LEU A 474 20.86 14.44 18.42
C LEU A 474 22.35 14.25 18.15
N GLU A 475 22.69 13.21 17.38
CA GLU A 475 24.05 12.82 17.02
C GLU A 475 24.17 12.69 15.49
N PRO A 476 24.24 13.82 14.75
CA PRO A 476 24.14 13.82 13.28
C PRO A 476 25.28 13.09 12.57
N ASP A 477 26.40 12.86 13.22
CA ASP A 477 27.60 12.23 12.63
C ASP A 477 27.84 10.79 13.11
N ASN A 478 26.86 10.15 13.79
CA ASN A 478 27.03 8.79 14.29
C ASN A 478 27.15 7.77 13.14
N GLU A 479 27.73 6.59 13.42
CA GLU A 479 28.00 5.58 12.37
C GLU A 479 26.75 5.01 11.75
N ASP A 480 25.67 4.81 12.52
CA ASP A 480 24.43 4.21 12.01
C ASP A 480 23.77 5.11 10.97
N ILE A 481 23.59 6.41 11.28
CA ILE A 481 22.97 7.33 10.33
C ILE A 481 23.82 7.48 9.05
N ASN A 482 25.14 7.53 9.18
CA ASN A 482 26.05 7.66 8.03
C ASN A 482 26.11 6.39 7.18
N TYR A 483 25.71 5.23 7.71
CA TYR A 483 25.71 3.96 6.97
C TYR A 483 24.34 3.61 6.36
N TYR A 484 23.23 3.84 7.10
CA TYR A 484 21.90 3.42 6.68
C TYR A 484 21.08 4.51 5.99
N TYR A 485 21.45 5.78 6.16
CA TYR A 485 20.76 6.90 5.55
C TYR A 485 21.51 7.43 4.30
N PRO A 486 20.83 7.79 3.19
CA PRO A 486 19.40 7.63 2.97
C PRO A 486 18.97 6.17 2.93
N THR A 487 17.73 5.88 3.40
CA THR A 487 17.19 4.53 3.30
C THR A 487 16.90 4.16 1.86
N ASN A 488 16.79 2.88 1.53
CA ASN A 488 16.62 2.45 0.14
C ASN A 488 15.17 2.65 -0.33
N ASP A 489 14.25 2.04 0.37
CA ASP A 489 12.84 2.03 -0.01
C ASP A 489 11.97 2.48 1.16
N LEU A 490 10.93 3.25 0.84
CA LEU A 490 9.81 3.49 1.74
C LEU A 490 8.55 2.91 1.11
N VAL A 491 7.88 2.02 1.82
CA VAL A 491 6.64 1.37 1.36
C VAL A 491 5.48 1.86 2.20
N SER A 492 4.49 2.53 1.60
CA SER A 492 3.39 3.13 2.34
C SER A 492 2.09 3.19 1.52
N GLY A 493 0.99 3.54 2.16
CA GLY A 493 -0.28 3.82 1.49
C GLY A 493 -0.34 5.23 0.89
N PRO A 494 -1.01 5.43 -0.24
CA PRO A 494 -1.09 6.76 -0.87
C PRO A 494 -1.90 7.77 -0.05
N ASP A 495 -2.74 7.33 0.86
CA ASP A 495 -3.58 8.14 1.73
C ASP A 495 -2.78 8.97 2.75
N ILE A 496 -1.54 8.59 3.05
CA ILE A 496 -0.65 9.37 3.93
C ILE A 496 0.54 10.01 3.19
N LEU A 497 0.44 10.18 1.87
CA LEU A 497 1.51 10.77 1.05
C LEU A 497 1.91 12.17 1.54
N PHE A 498 0.94 13.03 1.87
CA PHE A 498 1.19 14.40 2.33
C PHE A 498 1.38 14.50 3.83
N PHE A 499 0.69 13.69 4.60
CA PHE A 499 0.83 13.67 6.06
C PHE A 499 2.21 13.26 6.52
N TRP A 500 2.81 12.29 5.84
CA TRP A 500 4.04 11.68 6.29
C TRP A 500 5.19 11.76 5.28
N MET A 501 5.02 11.24 4.08
CA MET A 501 6.11 11.07 3.13
C MET A 501 6.67 12.40 2.64
N ALA A 502 5.81 13.32 2.22
CA ALA A 502 6.23 14.66 1.79
C ALA A 502 6.94 15.41 2.92
N ARG A 503 6.41 15.31 4.14
CA ARG A 503 7.02 15.93 5.33
C ARG A 503 8.36 15.29 5.70
N MET A 504 8.52 13.97 5.56
CA MET A 504 9.82 13.32 5.74
C MET A 504 10.86 13.80 4.72
N ILE A 505 10.45 14.02 3.47
CA ILE A 505 11.35 14.56 2.45
C ILE A 505 11.80 15.98 2.84
N MET A 506 10.88 16.82 3.31
CA MET A 506 11.22 18.16 3.82
C MET A 506 12.21 18.09 4.98
N ALA A 507 11.96 17.23 5.97
CA ALA A 507 12.85 17.04 7.12
C ALA A 507 14.23 16.52 6.69
N GLY A 508 14.30 15.62 5.71
CA GLY A 508 15.54 15.10 5.16
C GLY A 508 16.43 16.21 4.58
N TYR A 509 15.85 17.07 3.75
CA TYR A 509 16.60 18.19 3.18
C TYR A 509 16.95 19.27 4.21
N GLU A 510 16.09 19.51 5.20
CA GLU A 510 16.36 20.48 6.25
C GLU A 510 17.49 20.05 7.19
N TYR A 511 17.51 18.77 7.63
CA TYR A 511 18.40 18.30 8.67
C TYR A 511 19.57 17.46 8.19
N ARG A 512 19.48 16.88 6.98
CA ARG A 512 20.54 16.05 6.38
C ARG A 512 21.06 16.59 5.06
N HIS A 513 20.40 17.61 4.47
CA HIS A 513 20.69 18.16 3.15
C HIS A 513 20.64 17.08 2.04
N GLU A 514 19.90 16.03 2.28
CA GLU A 514 19.79 14.86 1.41
C GLU A 514 18.41 14.22 1.54
N LYS A 515 18.00 13.49 0.50
CA LYS A 515 16.75 12.71 0.50
C LYS A 515 16.71 11.69 1.63
N PRO A 516 15.54 11.46 2.25
CA PRO A 516 15.42 10.48 3.35
C PRO A 516 15.37 9.02 2.86
N PHE A 517 14.95 8.80 1.63
CA PHE A 517 14.87 7.51 0.95
C PHE A 517 15.05 7.68 -0.56
N SER A 518 15.51 6.61 -1.23
CA SER A 518 15.74 6.66 -2.68
C SER A 518 14.46 6.36 -3.48
N ASN A 519 13.62 5.46 -2.99
CA ASN A 519 12.40 5.03 -3.67
C ASN A 519 11.20 5.10 -2.74
N LEU A 520 10.08 5.55 -3.28
CA LEU A 520 8.79 5.57 -2.61
C LEU A 520 7.81 4.65 -3.34
N TYR A 521 7.51 3.51 -2.74
CA TYR A 521 6.53 2.57 -3.25
C TYR A 521 5.17 2.76 -2.57
N LEU A 522 4.16 3.13 -3.34
CA LEU A 522 2.79 3.31 -2.88
C LEU A 522 1.97 2.04 -3.13
N THR A 523 1.51 1.42 -2.06
CA THR A 523 0.67 0.22 -2.12
C THR A 523 -0.74 0.55 -2.59
N GLY A 524 -1.48 -0.45 -3.07
CA GLY A 524 -2.91 -0.34 -3.23
C GLY A 524 -3.67 -0.37 -1.89
N ILE A 525 -4.93 0.00 -1.94
CA ILE A 525 -5.85 -0.08 -0.80
C ILE A 525 -6.54 -1.44 -0.82
N VAL A 526 -6.61 -2.11 0.33
CA VAL A 526 -7.35 -3.37 0.46
C VAL A 526 -8.84 -3.06 0.61
N ARG A 527 -9.65 -3.60 -0.31
CA ARG A 527 -11.10 -3.41 -0.39
C ARG A 527 -11.85 -4.73 -0.27
N ASP A 528 -13.08 -4.66 0.22
CA ASP A 528 -14.01 -5.79 0.21
C ASP A 528 -14.63 -6.04 -1.19
N LYS A 529 -15.43 -7.09 -1.31
CA LYS A 529 -16.13 -7.46 -2.56
C LYS A 529 -17.10 -6.38 -3.08
N LEU A 530 -17.48 -5.42 -2.23
CA LEU A 530 -18.31 -4.28 -2.60
C LEU A 530 -17.46 -3.03 -2.91
N HIS A 531 -16.16 -3.18 -3.13
CA HIS A 531 -15.20 -2.11 -3.39
C HIS A 531 -15.04 -1.08 -2.28
N ARG A 532 -15.51 -1.35 -1.05
CA ARG A 532 -15.34 -0.46 0.10
C ARG A 532 -13.98 -0.71 0.74
N LYS A 533 -13.30 0.36 1.17
CA LYS A 533 -12.04 0.23 1.96
C LYS A 533 -12.31 -0.65 3.18
N MET A 534 -11.48 -1.65 3.38
CA MET A 534 -11.56 -2.48 4.56
C MET A 534 -11.18 -1.71 5.82
N SER A 535 -12.03 -1.73 6.81
CA SER A 535 -11.79 -1.12 8.12
C SER A 535 -12.51 -1.91 9.22
N LYS A 536 -11.99 -1.80 10.44
CA LYS A 536 -12.61 -2.43 11.61
C LYS A 536 -13.94 -1.79 11.98
N SER A 537 -14.05 -0.48 11.79
CA SER A 537 -15.28 0.27 12.07
C SER A 537 -16.47 -0.16 11.19
N LEU A 538 -16.19 -0.62 9.96
CA LEU A 538 -17.22 -1.17 9.05
C LEU A 538 -17.47 -2.66 9.27
N GLY A 539 -16.65 -3.36 10.08
CA GLY A 539 -16.76 -4.80 10.31
C GLY A 539 -16.54 -5.66 9.05
N ASN A 540 -15.91 -5.10 8.01
CA ASN A 540 -15.68 -5.77 6.73
C ASN A 540 -14.23 -6.25 6.54
N SER A 541 -13.39 -6.17 7.57
CA SER A 541 -12.02 -6.67 7.57
C SER A 541 -11.90 -7.91 8.47
N PRO A 542 -11.47 -9.06 7.94
CA PRO A 542 -11.19 -10.22 8.78
C PRO A 542 -10.04 -9.93 9.75
N ASP A 543 -9.99 -10.67 10.84
CA ASP A 543 -8.84 -10.60 11.75
C ASP A 543 -7.63 -11.26 11.07
N PRO A 544 -6.49 -10.56 10.93
CA PRO A 544 -5.29 -11.12 10.32
C PRO A 544 -4.77 -12.38 11.00
N ILE A 545 -4.88 -12.47 12.33
CA ILE A 545 -4.40 -13.64 13.09
C ILE A 545 -5.29 -14.85 12.83
N ASP A 546 -6.60 -14.67 12.70
CA ASP A 546 -7.51 -15.76 12.33
C ASP A 546 -7.17 -16.32 10.94
N LEU A 547 -6.87 -15.44 9.97
CA LEU A 547 -6.42 -15.86 8.65
C LEU A 547 -5.10 -16.65 8.70
N ILE A 548 -4.12 -16.17 9.47
CA ILE A 548 -2.84 -16.88 9.65
C ILE A 548 -3.08 -18.25 10.31
N ASN A 549 -3.93 -18.33 11.32
CA ASN A 549 -4.28 -19.59 11.99
C ASN A 549 -4.96 -20.60 11.03
N GLN A 550 -5.73 -20.12 10.07
CA GLN A 550 -6.47 -20.95 9.12
C GLN A 550 -5.63 -21.37 7.90
N TYR A 551 -4.84 -20.45 7.34
CA TYR A 551 -4.15 -20.63 6.06
C TYR A 551 -2.63 -20.70 6.17
N GLY A 552 -2.07 -20.41 7.35
CA GLY A 552 -0.64 -20.22 7.55
C GLY A 552 -0.15 -18.84 7.11
N ALA A 553 0.94 -18.35 7.71
CA ALA A 553 1.52 -17.05 7.36
C ALA A 553 1.98 -17.01 5.89
N ASP A 554 2.62 -18.06 5.40
CA ASP A 554 3.03 -18.16 3.99
C ASP A 554 1.83 -18.12 3.03
N GLY A 555 0.72 -18.77 3.41
CA GLY A 555 -0.52 -18.75 2.63
C GLY A 555 -1.14 -17.35 2.54
N VAL A 556 -1.18 -16.63 3.66
CA VAL A 556 -1.69 -15.23 3.71
C VAL A 556 -0.78 -14.29 2.90
N ARG A 557 0.54 -14.40 3.05
CA ARG A 557 1.52 -13.59 2.30
C ARG A 557 1.37 -13.74 0.79
N VAL A 558 1.32 -14.98 0.30
CA VAL A 558 1.11 -15.27 -1.12
C VAL A 558 -0.24 -14.75 -1.58
N GLY A 559 -1.32 -14.99 -0.81
CA GLY A 559 -2.65 -14.51 -1.15
C GLY A 559 -2.73 -12.99 -1.30
N MET A 560 -2.09 -12.25 -0.41
CA MET A 560 -2.03 -10.79 -0.47
C MET A 560 -1.28 -10.26 -1.69
N LEU A 561 -0.22 -10.97 -2.13
CA LEU A 561 0.66 -10.51 -3.21
C LEU A 561 0.19 -10.91 -4.61
N LEU A 562 -0.63 -11.98 -4.74
CA LEU A 562 -1.07 -12.49 -6.05
C LEU A 562 -1.79 -11.44 -6.91
N CYS A 563 -2.50 -10.50 -6.30
CA CYS A 563 -3.36 -9.53 -6.97
C CYS A 563 -3.09 -8.07 -6.53
N ALA A 564 -1.89 -7.76 -6.06
CA ALA A 564 -1.54 -6.45 -5.50
C ALA A 564 -0.51 -5.69 -6.36
N PRO A 565 -0.89 -5.15 -7.55
CA PRO A 565 0.00 -4.30 -8.32
C PRO A 565 0.24 -2.97 -7.57
N ALA A 566 1.40 -2.34 -7.81
CA ALA A 566 1.73 -1.04 -7.23
C ALA A 566 0.63 0.00 -7.50
N GLY A 567 0.11 0.62 -6.44
CA GLY A 567 -0.96 1.62 -6.51
C GLY A 567 -2.29 1.15 -7.10
N GLY A 568 -2.48 -0.16 -7.24
CA GLY A 568 -3.74 -0.79 -7.60
C GLY A 568 -4.47 -1.32 -6.37
N ASP A 569 -5.79 -1.16 -6.31
CA ASP A 569 -6.58 -1.68 -5.21
C ASP A 569 -6.61 -3.20 -5.21
N LEU A 570 -6.48 -3.80 -4.03
CA LEU A 570 -6.62 -5.24 -3.81
C LEU A 570 -8.06 -5.54 -3.37
N LEU A 571 -8.81 -6.26 -4.21
CA LEU A 571 -10.08 -6.85 -3.79
C LEU A 571 -9.79 -8.13 -3.01
N PHE A 572 -9.91 -8.06 -1.70
CA PHE A 572 -9.62 -9.18 -0.83
C PHE A 572 -10.77 -10.20 -0.82
N ASP A 573 -10.41 -11.47 -1.01
CA ASP A 573 -11.27 -12.63 -0.88
C ASP A 573 -10.50 -13.75 -0.18
N GLU A 574 -11.16 -14.53 0.67
CA GLU A 574 -10.50 -15.63 1.40
C GLU A 574 -10.01 -16.77 0.48
N SER A 575 -10.47 -16.84 -0.78
CA SER A 575 -9.89 -17.74 -1.79
C SER A 575 -8.43 -17.42 -2.11
N LEU A 576 -7.96 -16.19 -1.88
CA LEU A 576 -6.57 -15.80 -2.10
C LEU A 576 -5.60 -16.47 -1.10
N PRO A 577 -5.79 -16.35 0.23
CA PRO A 577 -5.00 -17.12 1.19
C PRO A 577 -5.13 -18.63 1.01
N GLU A 578 -6.31 -19.13 0.59
CA GLU A 578 -6.50 -20.55 0.28
C GLU A 578 -5.63 -21.02 -0.89
N GLN A 579 -5.49 -20.22 -1.95
CA GLN A 579 -4.57 -20.49 -3.05
C GLN A 579 -3.12 -20.59 -2.57
N GLY A 580 -2.71 -19.66 -1.67
CA GLY A 580 -1.40 -19.69 -1.03
C GLY A 580 -1.16 -20.97 -0.25
N ARG A 581 -2.13 -21.41 0.57
CA ARG A 581 -2.07 -22.68 1.30
C ARG A 581 -1.99 -23.90 0.36
N ASN A 582 -2.77 -23.89 -0.71
CA ASN A 582 -2.72 -24.97 -1.71
C ASN A 582 -1.35 -25.07 -2.40
N PHE A 583 -0.72 -23.92 -2.63
CA PHE A 583 0.65 -23.88 -3.15
C PHE A 583 1.67 -24.43 -2.15
N THR A 584 1.54 -24.08 -0.86
CA THR A 584 2.34 -24.69 0.23
C THR A 584 2.25 -26.20 0.20
N THR A 585 1.04 -26.76 0.05
CA THR A 585 0.83 -28.21 -0.07
C THR A 585 1.56 -28.81 -1.27
N LYS A 586 1.57 -28.11 -2.40
CA LYS A 586 2.28 -28.59 -3.60
C LYS A 586 3.81 -28.61 -3.40
N ILE A 587 4.36 -27.58 -2.74
CA ILE A 587 5.79 -27.52 -2.42
C ILE A 587 6.17 -28.65 -1.48
N TRP A 588 5.36 -28.90 -0.45
CA TRP A 588 5.58 -30.00 0.50
C TRP A 588 5.54 -31.37 -0.17
N ASN A 589 4.61 -31.60 -1.08
CA ASN A 589 4.52 -32.87 -1.81
C ASN A 589 5.74 -33.10 -2.73
N ALA A 590 6.28 -32.06 -3.37
CA ALA A 590 7.52 -32.15 -4.14
C ALA A 590 8.71 -32.53 -3.24
N PHE A 591 8.83 -31.91 -2.06
CA PHE A 591 9.84 -32.25 -1.07
C PHE A 591 9.74 -33.71 -0.62
N ARG A 592 8.54 -34.17 -0.27
CA ARG A 592 8.31 -35.60 0.12
C ARG A 592 8.67 -36.55 -1.00
N LEU A 593 8.34 -36.21 -2.24
CA LEU A 593 8.67 -37.04 -3.40
C LEU A 593 10.20 -37.26 -3.51
N VAL A 594 10.95 -36.16 -3.51
CA VAL A 594 12.42 -36.19 -3.66
C VAL A 594 13.09 -36.89 -2.46
N SER A 595 12.65 -36.61 -1.25
CA SER A 595 13.22 -37.16 -0.01
C SER A 595 12.96 -38.66 0.16
N ASN A 596 11.99 -39.24 -0.55
CA ASN A 596 11.68 -40.66 -0.48
C ASN A 596 12.42 -41.51 -1.55
N TRP A 597 13.18 -40.87 -2.45
CA TRP A 597 13.93 -41.60 -3.44
C TRP A 597 15.06 -42.41 -2.81
N LYS A 598 15.24 -43.66 -3.28
CA LYS A 598 16.40 -44.50 -2.92
C LYS A 598 17.54 -44.19 -3.89
N VAL A 599 18.67 -43.75 -3.35
CA VAL A 599 19.82 -43.32 -4.16
C VAL A 599 20.84 -44.44 -4.23
N THR A 600 21.35 -44.73 -5.42
CA THR A 600 22.40 -45.74 -5.65
C THR A 600 23.41 -45.24 -6.68
N ASP A 601 24.56 -45.88 -6.73
CA ASP A 601 25.60 -45.60 -7.72
C ASP A 601 25.22 -46.25 -9.05
N LEU A 602 24.53 -45.48 -9.91
CA LEU A 602 24.11 -45.87 -11.25
C LEU A 602 24.60 -44.82 -12.25
N GLU A 603 24.68 -45.24 -13.53
CA GLU A 603 24.92 -44.27 -14.61
C GLU A 603 23.73 -43.32 -14.77
N GLN A 604 24.03 -42.04 -14.95
CA GLN A 604 23.02 -41.01 -15.13
C GLN A 604 22.28 -41.20 -16.46
N PRO A 605 20.95 -41.37 -16.47
CA PRO A 605 20.17 -41.45 -17.71
C PRO A 605 20.26 -40.15 -18.53
N LEU A 606 20.34 -40.26 -19.85
CA LEU A 606 20.43 -39.09 -20.74
C LEU A 606 19.27 -38.10 -20.57
N HIS A 607 18.04 -38.59 -20.43
CA HIS A 607 16.87 -37.76 -20.19
C HIS A 607 16.97 -36.98 -18.88
N SER A 608 17.54 -37.55 -17.83
CA SER A 608 17.76 -36.87 -16.56
C SER A 608 18.84 -35.79 -16.68
N LYS A 609 19.95 -36.10 -17.36
CA LYS A 609 21.02 -35.13 -17.62
C LYS A 609 20.48 -33.90 -18.37
N LEU A 610 19.76 -34.12 -19.47
CA LEU A 610 19.20 -33.02 -20.29
C LEU A 610 18.13 -32.21 -19.56
N ALA A 611 17.27 -32.84 -18.76
CA ALA A 611 16.25 -32.16 -17.98
C ALA A 611 16.86 -31.28 -16.89
N LEU A 612 17.90 -31.73 -16.22
CA LEU A 612 18.62 -30.94 -15.21
C LEU A 612 19.39 -29.78 -15.85
N GLU A 613 20.01 -29.97 -17.01
CA GLU A 613 20.65 -28.90 -17.78
C GLU A 613 19.64 -27.83 -18.21
N TRP A 614 18.50 -28.27 -18.74
CA TRP A 614 17.40 -27.37 -19.09
C TRP A 614 16.94 -26.55 -17.88
N PHE A 615 16.66 -27.18 -16.75
CA PHE A 615 16.11 -26.49 -15.58
C PHE A 615 17.12 -25.53 -14.95
N GLU A 616 18.41 -25.87 -15.00
CA GLU A 616 19.46 -24.93 -14.55
C GLU A 616 19.48 -23.65 -15.42
N GLN A 617 19.40 -23.80 -16.75
CA GLN A 617 19.32 -22.65 -17.66
C GLN A 617 18.00 -21.85 -17.45
N TYR A 618 16.89 -22.56 -17.24
CA TYR A 618 15.60 -21.94 -16.90
C TYR A 618 15.69 -21.10 -15.61
N LEU A 619 16.30 -21.63 -14.54
CA LEU A 619 16.53 -20.89 -13.30
C LEU A 619 17.40 -19.65 -13.51
N ASN A 620 18.43 -19.72 -14.34
CA ASN A 620 19.27 -18.57 -14.65
C ASN A 620 18.46 -17.47 -15.33
N LYS A 621 17.61 -17.82 -16.28
CA LYS A 621 16.67 -16.89 -16.92
C LYS A 621 15.66 -16.31 -15.92
N CYS A 622 15.11 -17.14 -15.02
CA CYS A 622 14.23 -16.70 -13.94
C CYS A 622 14.89 -15.66 -13.03
N LYS A 623 16.12 -15.88 -12.61
CA LYS A 623 16.88 -14.95 -11.76
C LYS A 623 17.05 -13.59 -12.42
N GLU A 624 17.37 -13.55 -13.72
CA GLU A 624 17.48 -12.32 -14.50
C GLU A 624 16.14 -11.60 -14.63
N THR A 625 15.08 -12.36 -14.94
CA THR A 625 13.71 -11.85 -14.99
C THR A 625 13.29 -11.25 -13.64
N LEU A 626 13.57 -11.95 -12.54
CA LEU A 626 13.28 -11.47 -11.19
C LEU A 626 14.05 -10.20 -10.84
N ASN A 627 15.34 -10.08 -11.23
CA ASN A 627 16.10 -8.86 -11.03
C ASN A 627 15.38 -7.66 -11.67
N THR A 628 14.99 -7.78 -12.92
CA THR A 628 14.25 -6.75 -13.66
C THR A 628 12.89 -6.43 -13.00
N GLN A 629 12.15 -7.46 -12.61
CA GLN A 629 10.83 -7.27 -11.98
C GLN A 629 10.94 -6.56 -10.62
N PHE A 630 11.94 -6.90 -9.81
CA PHE A 630 12.18 -6.22 -8.53
C PHE A 630 12.69 -4.79 -8.70
N GLU A 631 13.56 -4.52 -9.66
CA GLU A 631 14.02 -3.16 -10.00
C GLU A 631 12.84 -2.27 -10.44
N GLN A 632 11.83 -2.84 -11.06
CA GLN A 632 10.60 -2.16 -11.48
C GLN A 632 9.48 -2.21 -10.44
N TYR A 633 9.72 -2.75 -9.25
CA TYR A 633 8.71 -2.97 -8.19
C TYR A 633 7.48 -3.78 -8.62
N ARG A 634 7.65 -4.69 -9.56
CA ARG A 634 6.60 -5.62 -10.02
C ARG A 634 6.54 -6.87 -9.12
N ILE A 635 6.25 -6.66 -7.85
CA ILE A 635 6.34 -7.72 -6.82
C ILE A 635 5.37 -8.87 -7.08
N SER A 636 4.13 -8.58 -7.51
CA SER A 636 3.15 -9.62 -7.89
C SER A 636 3.61 -10.44 -9.08
N GLU A 637 4.21 -9.80 -10.09
CA GLU A 637 4.77 -10.50 -11.26
C GLU A 637 5.98 -11.36 -10.86
N ALA A 638 6.83 -10.86 -9.97
CA ALA A 638 7.94 -11.62 -9.42
C ALA A 638 7.46 -12.88 -8.67
N LEU A 639 6.43 -12.75 -7.83
CA LEU A 639 5.79 -13.92 -7.22
C LEU A 639 5.26 -14.90 -8.26
N MET A 640 4.54 -14.41 -9.29
CA MET A 640 4.00 -15.28 -10.34
C MET A 640 5.08 -16.00 -11.13
N THR A 641 6.21 -15.35 -11.41
CA THR A 641 7.37 -15.99 -12.05
C THR A 641 7.88 -17.16 -11.23
N VAL A 642 8.07 -16.98 -9.93
CA VAL A 642 8.54 -18.04 -9.03
C VAL A 642 7.47 -19.12 -8.81
N TYR A 643 6.22 -18.71 -8.65
CA TYR A 643 5.07 -19.60 -8.48
C TYR A 643 4.89 -20.56 -9.67
N THR A 644 4.88 -20.02 -10.89
CA THR A 644 4.78 -20.85 -12.11
C THR A 644 6.03 -21.67 -12.34
N GLY A 645 7.21 -21.12 -12.10
CA GLY A 645 8.48 -21.83 -12.17
C GLY A 645 8.51 -23.06 -11.26
N PHE A 646 8.01 -22.93 -10.04
CA PHE A 646 7.92 -24.09 -9.13
C PHE A 646 6.79 -25.04 -9.55
N ARG A 647 5.58 -24.53 -9.74
CA ARG A 647 4.38 -25.37 -9.98
C ARG A 647 4.47 -26.14 -11.29
N ASP A 648 4.84 -25.44 -12.35
CA ASP A 648 4.76 -25.98 -13.71
C ASP A 648 6.12 -26.57 -14.14
N GLU A 649 7.22 -25.84 -13.99
CA GLU A 649 8.50 -26.23 -14.51
C GLU A 649 9.23 -27.25 -13.61
N PHE A 650 9.39 -26.90 -12.32
CA PHE A 650 10.07 -27.80 -11.37
C PHE A 650 9.23 -29.04 -11.06
N SER A 651 8.01 -28.84 -10.55
CA SER A 651 7.18 -29.94 -10.06
C SER A 651 6.55 -30.76 -11.19
N SER A 652 6.00 -30.12 -12.23
CA SER A 652 5.23 -30.83 -13.26
C SER A 652 6.08 -31.32 -14.44
N TRP A 653 7.26 -30.72 -14.68
CA TRP A 653 8.16 -31.17 -15.75
C TRP A 653 9.43 -31.77 -15.21
N LEU A 654 10.30 -31.02 -14.50
CA LEU A 654 11.59 -31.56 -14.07
C LEU A 654 11.41 -32.85 -13.26
N LEU A 655 10.67 -32.79 -12.15
CA LEU A 655 10.52 -33.95 -11.27
C LEU A 655 9.85 -35.12 -11.98
N GLU A 656 8.88 -34.90 -12.87
CA GLU A 656 8.25 -35.97 -13.65
C GLU A 656 9.19 -36.64 -14.65
N ILE A 657 10.10 -35.84 -15.28
CA ILE A 657 11.09 -36.39 -16.21
C ILE A 657 12.13 -37.22 -15.47
N ILE A 658 12.64 -36.76 -14.32
CA ILE A 658 13.76 -37.38 -13.62
C ILE A 658 13.34 -38.48 -12.62
N LYS A 659 12.06 -38.47 -12.17
CA LYS A 659 11.63 -39.47 -11.18
C LYS A 659 11.94 -40.91 -11.64
N PRO A 660 12.46 -41.75 -10.75
CA PRO A 660 12.68 -43.16 -11.06
C PRO A 660 11.35 -43.89 -11.27
N GLY A 661 11.39 -45.05 -11.88
CA GLY A 661 10.27 -45.99 -11.96
C GLY A 661 9.81 -46.42 -10.58
N PHE A 662 8.59 -46.96 -10.49
CA PHE A 662 8.07 -47.45 -9.19
C PHE A 662 9.05 -48.44 -8.54
N GLU A 663 9.39 -48.17 -7.26
CA GLU A 663 10.39 -48.91 -6.46
C GLU A 663 11.81 -49.01 -7.04
N GLN A 664 12.10 -48.28 -8.12
CA GLN A 664 13.46 -48.20 -8.66
C GLN A 664 14.27 -47.09 -7.98
N PRO A 665 15.61 -47.27 -7.85
CA PRO A 665 16.45 -46.22 -7.32
C PRO A 665 16.76 -45.15 -8.36
N ILE A 666 17.17 -43.97 -7.88
CA ILE A 666 17.72 -42.89 -8.69
C ILE A 666 19.25 -42.88 -8.62
N ASP A 667 19.93 -42.46 -9.67
CA ASP A 667 21.38 -42.30 -9.68
C ASP A 667 21.81 -41.11 -8.80
N GLN A 668 23.01 -41.24 -8.20
CA GLN A 668 23.55 -40.22 -7.27
C GLN A 668 23.75 -38.86 -7.91
N THR A 669 24.16 -38.82 -9.21
CA THR A 669 24.42 -37.55 -9.92
C THR A 669 23.13 -36.75 -10.13
N THR A 670 22.07 -37.42 -10.61
CA THR A 670 20.74 -36.81 -10.76
C THR A 670 20.19 -36.33 -9.43
N TYR A 671 20.29 -37.15 -8.38
CA TYR A 671 19.82 -36.77 -7.05
C TYR A 671 20.53 -35.55 -6.51
N ASN A 672 21.85 -35.53 -6.52
CA ASN A 672 22.62 -34.40 -5.98
C ASN A 672 22.34 -33.10 -6.72
N LYS A 673 22.25 -33.16 -8.05
CA LYS A 673 21.91 -31.97 -8.86
C LYS A 673 20.46 -31.49 -8.61
N THR A 674 19.54 -32.43 -8.40
CA THR A 674 18.14 -32.12 -8.05
C THR A 674 18.06 -31.38 -6.70
N ILE A 675 18.76 -31.85 -5.68
CA ILE A 675 18.83 -31.18 -4.37
C ILE A 675 19.38 -29.77 -4.54
N TYR A 676 20.48 -29.61 -5.28
CA TYR A 676 21.07 -28.29 -5.53
C TYR A 676 20.07 -27.31 -6.20
N LEU A 677 19.40 -27.75 -7.27
CA LEU A 677 18.41 -26.93 -8.00
C LEU A 677 17.16 -26.67 -7.17
N PHE A 678 16.77 -27.58 -6.30
CA PHE A 678 15.68 -27.38 -5.37
C PHE A 678 16.02 -26.30 -4.34
N GLU A 679 17.22 -26.32 -3.79
CA GLU A 679 17.68 -25.28 -2.85
C GLU A 679 17.70 -23.89 -3.51
N GLU A 680 18.18 -23.77 -4.76
CA GLU A 680 18.10 -22.51 -5.49
C GLU A 680 16.64 -22.06 -5.70
N MET A 681 15.74 -22.98 -6.03
CA MET A 681 14.32 -22.68 -6.18
C MET A 681 13.69 -22.24 -4.86
N LEU A 682 14.08 -22.85 -3.74
CA LEU A 682 13.63 -22.43 -2.41
C LEU A 682 14.15 -21.02 -2.05
N GLN A 683 15.38 -20.66 -2.45
CA GLN A 683 15.91 -19.31 -2.26
C GLN A 683 15.08 -18.27 -3.04
N LEU A 684 14.62 -18.60 -4.25
CA LEU A 684 13.73 -17.70 -5.01
C LEU A 684 12.34 -17.55 -4.36
N LEU A 685 11.84 -18.61 -3.72
CA LEU A 685 10.55 -18.63 -3.01
C LEU A 685 10.62 -17.95 -1.63
N HIS A 686 11.78 -17.99 -0.96
CA HIS A 686 11.93 -17.60 0.44
C HIS A 686 11.44 -16.20 0.77
N PRO A 687 11.65 -15.15 -0.05
CA PRO A 687 11.09 -13.83 0.22
C PRO A 687 9.57 -13.81 0.38
N PHE A 688 8.88 -14.68 -0.35
CA PHE A 688 7.42 -14.77 -0.37
C PHE A 688 6.87 -15.74 0.68
N MET A 689 7.56 -16.87 0.89
CA MET A 689 7.12 -18.00 1.71
C MET A 689 8.24 -18.45 2.67
N PRO A 690 8.58 -17.62 3.68
CA PRO A 690 9.78 -17.83 4.48
C PRO A 690 9.75 -19.11 5.33
N PHE A 691 8.59 -19.55 5.81
CA PHE A 691 8.52 -20.65 6.77
C PHE A 691 8.63 -22.01 6.12
N ILE A 692 7.86 -22.29 5.09
CA ILE A 692 7.95 -23.57 4.40
C ILE A 692 9.30 -23.76 3.72
N THR A 693 9.87 -22.68 3.19
CA THR A 693 11.17 -22.74 2.53
C THR A 693 12.31 -23.04 3.51
N GLU A 694 12.26 -22.46 4.71
CA GLU A 694 13.19 -22.79 5.80
C GLU A 694 13.01 -24.24 6.23
N GLU A 695 11.77 -24.70 6.50
CA GLU A 695 11.50 -26.08 6.93
C GLU A 695 12.04 -27.10 5.92
N ILE A 696 11.82 -26.89 4.63
CA ILE A 696 12.30 -27.79 3.58
C ILE A 696 13.81 -27.71 3.45
N TRP A 697 14.39 -26.49 3.41
CA TRP A 697 15.82 -26.27 3.25
C TRP A 697 16.64 -26.94 4.35
N GLN A 698 16.16 -26.88 5.59
CA GLN A 698 16.78 -27.54 6.74
C GLN A 698 16.69 -29.07 6.68
N ASN A 699 15.68 -29.63 5.98
CA ASN A 699 15.44 -31.06 5.92
C ASN A 699 15.92 -31.73 4.60
N LEU A 700 16.34 -30.95 3.60
CA LEU A 700 16.88 -31.50 2.35
C LEU A 700 18.24 -32.16 2.52
N ARG A 701 19.04 -31.68 3.42
CA ARG A 701 20.33 -32.26 3.86
C ARG A 701 20.69 -31.84 5.27
N GLU A 702 21.66 -32.49 5.87
CA GLU A 702 22.14 -32.08 7.20
C GLU A 702 22.69 -30.65 7.19
N ARG A 703 22.30 -29.87 8.20
CA ARG A 703 22.71 -28.49 8.43
C ARG A 703 23.36 -28.36 9.79
N LYS A 704 24.31 -27.46 9.89
CA LYS A 704 24.90 -27.08 11.17
C LYS A 704 23.97 -26.06 11.86
N ASP A 705 24.04 -26.04 13.19
CA ASP A 705 23.38 -24.96 13.94
C ASP A 705 23.90 -23.58 13.51
N GLY A 706 22.98 -22.61 13.33
CA GLY A 706 23.28 -21.30 12.78
C GLY A 706 23.24 -21.22 11.23
N GLU A 707 23.03 -22.33 10.53
CA GLU A 707 22.76 -22.28 9.08
C GLU A 707 21.26 -22.04 8.82
N SER A 708 20.93 -21.11 7.95
CA SER A 708 19.57 -20.80 7.55
C SER A 708 19.52 -20.33 6.09
N ILE A 709 18.44 -20.68 5.39
CA ILE A 709 18.16 -20.16 4.04
C ILE A 709 18.11 -18.63 4.06
N MET A 710 17.64 -18.05 5.15
CA MET A 710 17.45 -16.62 5.32
C MET A 710 18.75 -15.80 5.16
N VAL A 711 19.85 -16.34 5.59
CA VAL A 711 21.19 -15.70 5.52
C VAL A 711 22.10 -16.35 4.49
N SER A 712 21.59 -17.30 3.71
CA SER A 712 22.30 -17.88 2.57
C SER A 712 22.39 -16.88 1.41
N VAL A 713 23.52 -16.87 0.71
CA VAL A 713 23.67 -16.00 -0.47
C VAL A 713 23.22 -16.77 -1.70
N MET A 714 22.27 -16.21 -2.42
CA MET A 714 21.77 -16.77 -3.67
C MET A 714 22.81 -16.59 -4.78
N PRO A 715 23.10 -17.65 -5.59
CA PRO A 715 24.00 -17.53 -6.73
C PRO A 715 23.48 -16.49 -7.75
N SER A 716 24.40 -15.70 -8.31
CA SER A 716 24.08 -14.78 -9.41
C SER A 716 23.59 -15.58 -10.64
N PRO A 717 22.79 -14.95 -11.53
CA PRO A 717 22.37 -15.58 -12.78
C PRO A 717 23.58 -16.07 -13.60
N GLY A 718 23.56 -17.33 -13.99
CA GLY A 718 24.51 -17.91 -14.94
C GLY A 718 24.08 -17.68 -16.39
N LYS A 719 24.85 -18.20 -17.33
CA LYS A 719 24.51 -18.18 -18.76
C LYS A 719 23.35 -19.12 -19.08
N TYR A 720 22.55 -18.76 -20.05
CA TYR A 720 21.50 -19.60 -20.64
C TYR A 720 21.43 -19.36 -22.15
N ASP A 721 20.87 -20.34 -22.88
CA ASP A 721 20.65 -20.29 -24.32
C ASP A 721 19.14 -20.32 -24.61
N ASP A 722 18.62 -19.19 -25.12
CA ASP A 722 17.20 -19.08 -25.48
C ASP A 722 16.76 -20.09 -26.54
N ASN A 723 17.64 -20.47 -27.48
CA ASN A 723 17.30 -21.51 -28.47
C ASN A 723 17.12 -22.87 -27.80
N PHE A 724 18.01 -23.20 -26.86
CA PHE A 724 17.89 -24.44 -26.08
C PHE A 724 16.59 -24.47 -25.27
N LEU A 725 16.27 -23.38 -24.59
CA LEU A 725 15.03 -23.27 -23.83
C LEU A 725 13.78 -23.34 -24.72
N ASN A 726 13.78 -22.65 -25.86
CA ASN A 726 12.68 -22.69 -26.82
C ASN A 726 12.49 -24.08 -27.43
N THR A 727 13.59 -24.79 -27.73
CA THR A 727 13.51 -26.18 -28.24
C THR A 727 12.92 -27.11 -27.19
N PHE A 728 13.22 -26.87 -25.90
CA PHE A 728 12.60 -27.64 -24.82
C PHE A 728 11.07 -27.35 -24.71
N GLU A 729 10.63 -26.10 -24.91
CA GLU A 729 9.21 -25.78 -24.96
C GLU A 729 8.50 -26.50 -26.12
N ASN A 730 9.12 -26.55 -27.31
CA ASN A 730 8.59 -27.31 -28.44
C ASN A 730 8.47 -28.81 -28.09
N MET A 731 9.47 -29.37 -27.41
CA MET A 731 9.42 -30.77 -26.92
C MET A 731 8.27 -31.01 -25.96
N LYS A 732 8.00 -30.07 -25.04
CA LYS A 732 6.84 -30.16 -24.13
C LYS A 732 5.52 -30.19 -24.90
N GLU A 733 5.38 -29.38 -25.95
CA GLU A 733 4.20 -29.42 -26.80
C GLU A 733 4.00 -30.76 -27.49
N VAL A 734 5.09 -31.36 -28.04
CA VAL A 734 5.06 -32.69 -28.62
C VAL A 734 4.52 -33.72 -27.62
N ILE A 735 5.05 -33.73 -26.39
CA ILE A 735 4.59 -34.63 -25.33
C ILE A 735 3.12 -34.39 -24.99
N ALA A 736 2.68 -33.12 -24.89
CA ALA A 736 1.30 -32.78 -24.61
C ALA A 736 0.34 -33.30 -25.71
N ARG A 737 0.75 -33.21 -26.98
CA ARG A 737 -0.02 -33.73 -28.11
C ARG A 737 -0.09 -35.26 -28.08
N ILE A 738 1.04 -35.94 -27.79
CA ILE A 738 1.06 -37.39 -27.62
C ILE A 738 0.08 -37.82 -26.51
N ARG A 739 0.10 -37.19 -25.38
CA ARG A 739 -0.82 -37.49 -24.28
C ARG A 739 -2.30 -37.23 -24.66
N THR A 740 -2.54 -36.17 -25.43
CA THR A 740 -3.88 -35.88 -25.96
C THR A 740 -4.37 -37.00 -26.87
N ILE A 741 -3.54 -37.48 -27.82
CA ILE A 741 -3.89 -38.58 -28.72
C ILE A 741 -4.13 -39.88 -27.95
N ARG A 742 -3.30 -40.19 -26.96
CA ARG A 742 -3.52 -41.35 -26.07
C ARG A 742 -4.90 -41.29 -25.42
N LYS A 743 -5.21 -40.14 -24.79
CA LYS A 743 -6.51 -39.93 -24.11
C LYS A 743 -7.70 -40.06 -25.08
N GLN A 744 -7.62 -39.46 -26.25
CA GLN A 744 -8.69 -39.43 -27.24
C GLN A 744 -8.96 -40.82 -27.85
N ASN A 745 -7.92 -41.67 -27.90
CA ASN A 745 -8.01 -43.00 -28.53
C ASN A 745 -7.95 -44.15 -27.50
N ASN A 746 -8.17 -43.82 -26.19
CA ASN A 746 -8.19 -44.76 -25.06
C ASN A 746 -6.93 -45.65 -24.96
N ILE A 747 -5.77 -45.11 -25.37
CA ILE A 747 -4.48 -45.79 -25.23
C ILE A 747 -3.97 -45.56 -23.80
N ALA A 748 -3.91 -46.62 -23.00
CA ALA A 748 -3.40 -46.52 -21.63
C ALA A 748 -1.93 -46.08 -21.61
N PHE A 749 -1.52 -45.33 -20.60
CA PHE A 749 -0.13 -44.89 -20.53
C PHE A 749 0.89 -46.05 -20.46
N LYS A 750 0.49 -47.17 -19.86
CA LYS A 750 1.33 -48.39 -19.79
C LYS A 750 1.58 -49.06 -21.15
N ASP A 751 0.70 -48.78 -22.14
CA ASP A 751 0.84 -49.37 -23.48
C ASP A 751 1.95 -48.64 -24.23
N VAL A 752 2.94 -49.37 -24.70
CA VAL A 752 4.08 -48.80 -25.43
C VAL A 752 3.65 -48.47 -26.85
N ILE A 753 4.01 -47.31 -27.36
CA ILE A 753 3.74 -46.88 -28.75
C ILE A 753 5.05 -46.61 -29.51
N SER A 754 4.98 -46.52 -30.83
CA SER A 754 6.04 -45.98 -31.68
C SER A 754 5.68 -44.59 -32.18
N LEU A 755 6.67 -43.75 -32.38
CA LEU A 755 6.51 -42.40 -32.95
C LEU A 755 7.25 -42.37 -34.30
N ARG A 756 6.59 -41.85 -35.32
CA ARG A 756 7.22 -41.55 -36.60
C ARG A 756 7.19 -40.07 -36.83
N VAL A 757 8.30 -39.55 -37.31
CA VAL A 757 8.50 -38.12 -37.49
C VAL A 757 8.87 -37.85 -38.94
N LYS A 758 8.15 -37.00 -39.62
CA LYS A 758 8.53 -36.58 -40.97
C LYS A 758 9.81 -35.76 -40.90
N SER A 759 10.82 -36.12 -41.64
CA SER A 759 12.14 -35.52 -41.61
C SER A 759 12.06 -33.99 -41.70
N ASN A 760 12.56 -33.31 -40.65
CA ASN A 760 12.46 -31.86 -40.51
C ASN A 760 13.53 -31.36 -39.53
N ASP A 761 14.24 -30.29 -39.86
CA ASP A 761 15.35 -29.74 -39.09
C ASP A 761 14.88 -29.12 -37.74
N ARG A 762 13.58 -28.86 -37.59
CA ARG A 762 12.99 -28.34 -36.33
C ARG A 762 12.59 -29.41 -35.33
N TYR A 763 12.73 -30.69 -35.66
CA TYR A 763 12.47 -31.77 -34.73
C TYR A 763 13.43 -31.63 -33.52
N PRO A 764 12.95 -31.65 -32.26
CA PRO A 764 13.80 -31.50 -31.09
C PRO A 764 14.60 -32.76 -30.77
N LEU A 765 15.46 -33.20 -31.71
CA LEU A 765 16.22 -34.46 -31.69
C LEU A 765 17.05 -34.59 -30.39
N GLN A 766 17.64 -33.52 -29.92
CA GLN A 766 18.42 -33.53 -28.67
C GLN A 766 17.60 -33.97 -27.45
N PHE A 767 16.28 -33.78 -27.45
CA PHE A 767 15.39 -34.18 -26.36
C PHE A 767 14.58 -35.45 -26.62
N GLU A 768 14.95 -36.23 -27.65
CA GLU A 768 14.26 -37.46 -28.02
C GLU A 768 14.15 -38.43 -26.83
N SER A 769 15.20 -38.56 -26.02
CA SER A 769 15.17 -39.41 -24.84
C SER A 769 14.10 -39.02 -23.81
N ILE A 770 13.80 -37.72 -23.71
CA ILE A 770 12.72 -37.18 -22.85
C ILE A 770 11.36 -37.50 -23.50
N ILE A 771 11.21 -37.30 -24.82
CA ILE A 771 10.00 -37.62 -25.55
C ILE A 771 9.67 -39.11 -25.39
N CYS A 772 10.67 -39.96 -25.52
CA CYS A 772 10.50 -41.42 -25.35
C CYS A 772 10.02 -41.77 -23.93
N LYS A 773 10.66 -41.23 -22.90
CA LYS A 773 10.27 -41.47 -21.51
C LYS A 773 8.88 -40.94 -21.19
N MET A 774 8.60 -39.66 -21.49
CA MET A 774 7.36 -38.99 -21.11
C MET A 774 6.17 -39.38 -21.97
N GLY A 775 6.42 -39.87 -23.18
CA GLY A 775 5.42 -40.41 -24.10
C GLY A 775 5.19 -41.91 -23.97
N ASN A 776 6.04 -42.66 -23.22
CA ASN A 776 6.15 -44.12 -23.22
C ASN A 776 6.29 -44.66 -24.63
N ILE A 777 7.35 -44.19 -25.33
CA ILE A 777 7.63 -44.48 -26.72
C ILE A 777 8.83 -45.43 -26.79
N GLN A 778 8.67 -46.53 -27.52
CA GLN A 778 9.72 -47.54 -27.67
C GLN A 778 10.81 -47.10 -28.62
N ASN A 779 10.41 -46.50 -29.74
CA ASN A 779 11.32 -46.04 -30.81
C ASN A 779 10.74 -44.85 -31.55
N VAL A 780 11.64 -43.99 -32.03
CA VAL A 780 11.32 -42.88 -32.94
C VAL A 780 11.95 -43.22 -34.30
N GLU A 781 11.18 -43.11 -35.35
CA GLU A 781 11.60 -43.39 -36.73
C GLU A 781 11.39 -42.13 -37.59
N MET A 782 12.45 -41.70 -38.28
CA MET A 782 12.35 -40.64 -39.27
C MET A 782 11.76 -41.17 -40.58
N VAL A 783 10.73 -40.52 -41.12
CA VAL A 783 10.07 -40.89 -42.36
C VAL A 783 10.10 -39.77 -43.38
N SER A 784 10.09 -40.11 -44.68
CA SER A 784 10.06 -39.12 -45.76
C SER A 784 8.63 -38.66 -46.11
N ASP A 785 7.67 -39.54 -45.90
CA ASP A 785 6.28 -39.37 -46.35
C ASP A 785 5.28 -39.59 -45.23
N THR A 786 4.03 -39.19 -45.46
CA THR A 786 2.91 -39.39 -44.54
C THR A 786 2.66 -40.87 -44.27
N VAL A 787 2.39 -41.23 -43.03
CA VAL A 787 2.17 -42.64 -42.60
C VAL A 787 0.68 -42.96 -42.63
N LYS A 788 0.27 -43.81 -43.53
CA LYS A 788 -1.11 -44.29 -43.63
C LYS A 788 -1.55 -45.08 -42.39
N GLY A 789 -2.78 -44.87 -41.93
CA GLY A 789 -3.31 -45.59 -40.78
C GLY A 789 -2.68 -45.19 -39.42
N ALA A 790 -2.15 -44.03 -39.33
CA ALA A 790 -1.60 -43.47 -38.10
C ALA A 790 -2.40 -42.24 -37.65
N TRP A 791 -2.48 -42.00 -36.32
CA TRP A 791 -2.92 -40.73 -35.79
C TRP A 791 -1.78 -39.71 -35.95
N SER A 792 -2.11 -38.51 -36.42
CA SER A 792 -1.11 -37.50 -36.68
C SER A 792 -1.39 -36.20 -35.97
N PHE A 793 -0.34 -35.40 -35.77
CA PHE A 793 -0.39 -34.04 -35.24
C PHE A 793 0.82 -33.25 -35.76
N ILE A 794 0.71 -31.92 -35.67
CA ILE A 794 1.78 -31.01 -36.04
C ILE A 794 2.16 -30.18 -34.82
N CYS A 795 3.47 -30.07 -34.57
CA CYS A 795 4.07 -29.11 -33.64
C CYS A 795 5.24 -28.41 -34.36
N ASP A 796 5.29 -27.09 -34.28
CA ASP A 796 6.33 -26.22 -34.86
C ASP A 796 6.71 -26.66 -36.30
N THR A 797 5.73 -26.85 -37.18
CA THR A 797 5.88 -27.32 -38.60
C THR A 797 6.35 -28.74 -38.80
N VAL A 798 6.63 -29.51 -37.76
CA VAL A 798 6.98 -30.92 -37.82
C VAL A 798 5.74 -31.78 -37.75
N GLU A 799 5.63 -32.75 -38.66
CA GLU A 799 4.55 -33.73 -38.67
C GLU A 799 4.96 -35.00 -37.92
N TYR A 800 4.10 -35.43 -37.00
CA TYR A 800 4.27 -36.61 -36.16
C TYR A 800 3.16 -37.61 -36.42
N PHE A 801 3.48 -38.90 -36.42
CA PHE A 801 2.55 -39.99 -36.64
C PHE A 801 2.70 -41.06 -35.54
N ILE A 802 1.58 -41.48 -34.96
CA ILE A 802 1.50 -42.63 -34.06
C ILE A 802 0.74 -43.73 -34.77
N PRO A 803 1.40 -44.83 -35.17
CA PRO A 803 0.73 -45.95 -35.83
C PRO A 803 -0.42 -46.48 -34.97
N ALA A 804 -1.58 -46.67 -35.55
CA ALA A 804 -2.73 -47.20 -34.84
C ALA A 804 -2.54 -48.68 -34.46
N VAL A 805 -2.83 -49.00 -33.19
CA VAL A 805 -2.85 -50.40 -32.73
C VAL A 805 -4.29 -50.90 -32.82
N GLY A 806 -4.67 -51.53 -33.97
CA GLY A 806 -6.02 -52.10 -34.23
C GLY A 806 -6.72 -51.53 -35.48
N GLU A 807 -7.93 -52.01 -35.80
CA GLU A 807 -8.72 -51.49 -36.92
C GLU A 807 -9.18 -50.05 -36.59
N VAL A 808 -8.79 -49.10 -37.44
CA VAL A 808 -9.20 -47.71 -37.33
C VAL A 808 -10.58 -47.54 -37.95
N ASN A 809 -11.55 -47.02 -37.19
CA ASN A 809 -12.84 -46.61 -37.72
C ASN A 809 -12.65 -45.35 -38.59
N THR A 810 -12.51 -45.54 -39.89
CA THR A 810 -12.23 -44.49 -40.88
C THR A 810 -13.30 -43.40 -40.93
N GLU A 811 -14.58 -43.68 -40.59
CA GLU A 811 -15.65 -42.66 -40.52
C GLU A 811 -15.54 -41.75 -39.32
N GLU A 812 -15.20 -42.29 -38.15
CA GLU A 812 -14.96 -41.46 -36.95
C GLU A 812 -13.72 -40.56 -37.11
N VAL A 813 -12.64 -41.09 -37.69
CA VAL A 813 -11.42 -40.31 -37.99
C VAL A 813 -11.72 -39.22 -38.99
N ARG A 814 -12.51 -39.47 -40.01
CA ARG A 814 -12.92 -38.47 -41.01
C ARG A 814 -13.75 -37.36 -40.38
N ALA A 815 -14.77 -37.71 -39.59
CA ALA A 815 -15.63 -36.73 -38.90
C ALA A 815 -14.82 -35.82 -37.96
N LYS A 816 -13.86 -36.39 -37.29
CA LYS A 816 -12.96 -35.65 -36.39
C LYS A 816 -12.03 -34.70 -37.14
N LEU A 817 -11.41 -35.16 -38.22
CA LEU A 817 -10.53 -34.34 -39.06
C LEU A 817 -11.31 -33.16 -39.68
N GLN A 818 -12.58 -33.34 -40.03
CA GLN A 818 -13.46 -32.28 -40.54
C GLN A 818 -13.75 -31.23 -39.43
N ALA A 819 -14.00 -31.70 -38.21
CA ALA A 819 -14.19 -30.78 -37.06
C ALA A 819 -12.93 -30.00 -36.73
N ASP A 820 -11.76 -30.68 -36.74
CA ASP A 820 -10.47 -30.02 -36.49
C ASP A 820 -10.10 -29.02 -37.60
N LEU A 821 -10.46 -29.34 -38.87
CA LEU A 821 -10.30 -28.41 -40.00
C LEU A 821 -11.12 -27.15 -39.82
N ALA A 822 -12.40 -27.31 -39.50
CA ALA A 822 -13.30 -26.18 -39.26
C ALA A 822 -12.79 -25.29 -38.10
N TYR A 823 -12.31 -25.91 -37.02
CA TYR A 823 -11.73 -25.17 -35.91
C TYR A 823 -10.44 -24.40 -36.32
N ALA A 824 -9.52 -25.06 -37.03
CA ALA A 824 -8.28 -24.42 -37.47
C ALA A 824 -8.51 -23.27 -38.44
N GLN A 825 -9.49 -23.41 -39.35
CA GLN A 825 -9.92 -22.34 -40.28
C GLN A 825 -10.55 -21.13 -39.51
N GLY A 826 -11.38 -21.41 -38.50
CA GLY A 826 -11.95 -20.39 -37.64
C GLY A 826 -10.87 -19.64 -36.83
N PHE A 827 -9.87 -20.37 -36.31
CA PHE A 827 -8.72 -19.80 -35.62
C PHE A 827 -7.87 -18.92 -36.55
N LEU A 828 -7.53 -19.41 -37.76
CA LEU A 828 -6.78 -18.63 -38.76
C LEU A 828 -7.52 -17.34 -39.14
N ALA A 829 -8.82 -17.40 -39.35
CA ALA A 829 -9.62 -16.23 -39.63
C ALA A 829 -9.57 -15.18 -38.51
N SER A 830 -9.57 -15.63 -37.25
CA SER A 830 -9.42 -14.75 -36.07
C SER A 830 -8.05 -14.07 -36.01
N VAL A 831 -6.97 -14.84 -36.26
CA VAL A 831 -5.59 -14.32 -36.28
C VAL A 831 -5.39 -13.36 -37.44
N MET A 832 -5.87 -13.67 -38.63
CA MET A 832 -5.82 -12.79 -39.80
C MET A 832 -6.58 -11.48 -39.60
N LYS A 833 -7.72 -11.55 -38.90
CA LYS A 833 -8.48 -10.34 -38.54
C LYS A 833 -7.70 -9.42 -37.61
N LYS A 834 -6.90 -9.95 -36.70
CA LYS A 834 -6.00 -9.15 -35.85
C LYS A 834 -4.86 -8.57 -36.65
N LEU A 835 -4.22 -9.36 -37.51
CA LEU A 835 -3.09 -8.92 -38.34
C LEU A 835 -3.49 -7.95 -39.45
N SER A 836 -4.76 -7.94 -39.89
CA SER A 836 -5.28 -6.96 -40.81
C SER A 836 -5.68 -5.62 -40.16
N ASN A 837 -5.68 -5.55 -38.84
CA ASN A 837 -5.97 -4.30 -38.12
C ASN A 837 -4.70 -3.45 -38.04
N GLU A 838 -4.62 -2.40 -38.85
CA GLU A 838 -3.48 -1.49 -38.89
C GLU A 838 -3.15 -0.87 -37.53
N LYS A 839 -4.15 -0.57 -36.69
CA LYS A 839 -3.94 -0.02 -35.34
C LYS A 839 -3.29 -1.05 -34.41
N PHE A 840 -3.57 -2.32 -34.58
CA PHE A 840 -2.91 -3.37 -33.81
C PHE A 840 -1.47 -3.58 -34.29
N VAL A 841 -1.23 -3.67 -35.58
CA VAL A 841 0.12 -3.92 -36.16
C VAL A 841 1.07 -2.75 -35.91
N SER A 842 0.59 -1.52 -35.91
CA SER A 842 1.39 -0.31 -35.67
C SER A 842 1.53 0.07 -34.20
N GLY A 843 0.60 -0.35 -33.34
CA GLY A 843 0.56 0.04 -31.92
C GLY A 843 1.00 -1.02 -30.94
N ALA A 844 1.05 -2.29 -31.34
CA ALA A 844 1.50 -3.37 -30.47
C ALA A 844 3.04 -3.55 -30.49
N PRO A 845 3.66 -4.02 -29.39
CA PRO A 845 5.09 -4.37 -29.40
C PRO A 845 5.43 -5.35 -30.53
N ALA A 846 6.59 -5.17 -31.19
CA ALA A 846 7.02 -5.97 -32.32
C ALA A 846 6.97 -7.48 -32.03
N GLN A 847 7.33 -7.92 -30.83
CA GLN A 847 7.26 -9.30 -30.35
C GLN A 847 5.84 -9.87 -30.36
N VAL A 848 4.84 -9.06 -30.04
CA VAL A 848 3.43 -9.49 -30.03
C VAL A 848 2.93 -9.69 -31.45
N VAL A 849 3.28 -8.82 -32.37
CA VAL A 849 2.94 -8.91 -33.78
C VAL A 849 3.61 -10.15 -34.42
N GLU A 850 4.86 -10.42 -34.08
CA GLU A 850 5.61 -11.57 -34.56
C GLU A 850 5.03 -12.89 -34.04
N ASN A 851 4.60 -12.93 -32.79
CA ASN A 851 3.87 -14.06 -32.22
C ASN A 851 2.54 -14.34 -32.95
N GLU A 852 1.80 -13.29 -33.33
CA GLU A 852 0.55 -13.49 -34.10
C GLU A 852 0.86 -13.96 -35.55
N ARG A 853 1.93 -13.51 -36.17
CA ARG A 853 2.40 -14.04 -37.47
C ARG A 853 2.83 -15.50 -37.39
N LYS A 854 3.52 -15.92 -36.34
CA LYS A 854 3.87 -17.30 -36.06
C LYS A 854 2.59 -18.14 -35.92
N LYS A 855 1.59 -17.70 -35.17
CA LYS A 855 0.27 -18.35 -35.05
C LYS A 855 -0.45 -18.52 -36.41
N GLN A 856 -0.32 -17.52 -37.29
CA GLN A 856 -0.86 -17.60 -38.64
C GLN A 856 -0.17 -18.73 -39.44
N ALA A 857 1.16 -18.76 -39.48
CA ALA A 857 1.94 -19.77 -40.19
C ALA A 857 1.63 -21.20 -39.66
N ASP A 858 1.55 -21.36 -38.34
CA ASP A 858 1.23 -22.63 -37.69
C ASP A 858 -0.20 -23.10 -38.03
N ALA A 859 -1.15 -22.19 -38.06
CA ALA A 859 -2.56 -22.47 -38.43
C ALA A 859 -2.66 -22.89 -39.92
N GLU A 860 -1.99 -22.20 -40.83
CA GLU A 860 -1.94 -22.50 -42.26
C GLU A 860 -1.32 -23.87 -42.51
N ALA A 861 -0.20 -24.18 -41.85
CA ALA A 861 0.45 -25.48 -41.94
C ALA A 861 -0.46 -26.60 -41.42
N LYS A 862 -1.16 -26.38 -40.34
CA LYS A 862 -2.12 -27.32 -39.75
C LYS A 862 -3.30 -27.59 -40.67
N ILE A 863 -3.88 -26.56 -41.28
CA ILE A 863 -4.99 -26.69 -42.24
C ILE A 863 -4.56 -27.55 -43.41
N LYS A 864 -3.41 -27.25 -44.02
CA LYS A 864 -2.86 -27.99 -45.15
C LYS A 864 -2.64 -29.48 -44.81
N ALA A 865 -2.11 -29.80 -43.65
CA ALA A 865 -1.91 -31.16 -43.20
C ALA A 865 -3.23 -31.92 -42.98
N ILE A 866 -4.24 -31.27 -42.37
CA ILE A 866 -5.54 -31.91 -42.19
C ILE A 866 -6.24 -32.16 -43.53
N GLU A 867 -6.16 -31.21 -44.45
CA GLU A 867 -6.71 -31.37 -45.81
C GLU A 867 -6.06 -32.52 -46.57
N GLN A 868 -4.70 -32.69 -46.44
CA GLN A 868 -3.98 -33.81 -47.03
C GLN A 868 -4.43 -35.14 -46.43
N GLN A 869 -4.58 -35.22 -45.10
CA GLN A 869 -5.06 -36.43 -44.42
C GLN A 869 -6.52 -36.78 -44.84
N LEU A 870 -7.40 -35.79 -44.98
CA LEU A 870 -8.74 -36.00 -45.45
C LEU A 870 -8.74 -36.53 -46.90
N ALA A 871 -7.80 -36.06 -47.74
CA ALA A 871 -7.65 -36.58 -49.13
C ALA A 871 -7.15 -38.01 -49.17
N GLU A 872 -6.27 -38.42 -48.23
CA GLU A 872 -5.72 -39.78 -48.15
C GLU A 872 -6.73 -40.80 -47.55
N LEU A 873 -7.74 -40.35 -46.83
CA LEU A 873 -8.85 -41.18 -46.32
C LEU A 873 -9.96 -41.44 -47.37
N LYS A 874 -9.76 -40.96 -48.59
CA LYS A 874 -10.60 -41.33 -49.73
C LYS A 874 -10.12 -42.66 -50.34
#